data_a3bea0fb41de52d14cb58b1905eebd73
#
_entry.id   a3bea0fb41de52d14cb58b1905eebd73
#
_cell.length_a   1.000
_cell.length_b   1.000
_cell.length_c   1.000
_cell.angle_alpha   90.00
_cell.angle_beta   90.00
_cell.angle_gamma   90.00
#
_symmetry.space_group_name_H-M   'P 1'
#
loop_
_entity.id
_entity.type
_entity.pdbx_description
1 polymer ?
#
loop_
_entity_poly.entity_id
_entity_poly.type
_entity_poly.pdbx_seq_one_letter_code
_entity_poly.pdbx_strand_id
1 'polypeptide(L)'
;MEKKTYSYDEAYNASLEYFKGDELAARVWVNKYAVKDSFGNIYEKSPEDMHWRIANEVARIEAKYPNALSSQELFDLLDHFKYIIPQGSPMTGIGNNYQIASLSNCFVIGLDGNADSYGAIIRIDEEQVQLMKRRGGVGHDLSHIRPKGSPVKNSALTSTGLVPFMERYSNSTREVAQDGRRGALMLTVSIKHPDSEAFIDAKMTEGKVTGANVSVKLDDAFMQAAIEGKPYTQQYPIDSANPMVAKDIDASALWKKIVHNAWKSAEPGVLFWDTIIRESVPDCYADLGFRTVSTNPCGEIPLCPYDSCRLLAINLYSYVVNPFTPEAYFDFELFKKHVALAQRIMDDIIDLELEKIERIFEKIDSDPESMEVKGTERHLWEKIYRKSGLGRRTGVGITAEGDMLAAMGLRYGTEEATEFSEKVHKTIALEAYRSSVNMAKERGAFEIYDAEREKNNPFINRLKEADPELYEEMKKYGRRNIACLTIAPTGTTSLMTQTTSGIEPVFMPVYKRRRKVNPNDTNVHVDFVDETGDAFEEYVVFHHKFLTWMKVNGYDPDKRYTQEEIDELVAKSPYYKATSNDVDWLMKVKMQGRIQKWVDHSISVTINLPNNVSEDLVNQLYVEAWRSGCKGCTVYRDGSRAGVLLSTKKKDKKEEEECRCKPPQVVEVRPKVLEADVVRFQNNKEKWVAFVGLLDGRPYEIFTGLQDDEEGIVLPKSVTSGRIIKSYDEDGTKYYDFQFENKRGYKMTIEGLSEKFNKEYWNYAKLISGVLRWRMPIEQVIKLVSSLQLDSESINTWKNGVERALKKYVQDGTEAKGVKCPNCGHETLVYQEGCLICKTCGSSRCG
;
A
#
# COMPACT_ATOMS: atom_id res chain seq x y z
N MET A 1 -37.28 -14.01 -11.97
CA MET A 1 -37.44 -12.63 -11.51
C MET A 1 -36.17 -11.89 -11.87
N GLU A 2 -36.24 -10.81 -12.62
CA GLU A 2 -35.13 -9.91 -12.82
C GLU A 2 -34.72 -9.35 -11.44
N LYS A 3 -33.44 -9.46 -11.10
CA LYS A 3 -32.93 -8.88 -9.86
C LYS A 3 -32.94 -7.36 -10.00
N LYS A 4 -33.47 -6.68 -8.98
CA LYS A 4 -33.53 -5.22 -8.92
C LYS A 4 -32.11 -4.62 -8.94
N THR A 5 -31.90 -3.63 -9.79
CA THR A 5 -30.67 -2.85 -9.86
C THR A 5 -30.90 -1.42 -9.42
N TYR A 6 -29.85 -0.75 -8.99
CA TYR A 6 -29.86 0.63 -8.54
C TYR A 6 -28.82 1.45 -9.33
N SER A 7 -29.16 2.71 -9.57
CA SER A 7 -28.16 3.66 -10.10
C SER A 7 -27.11 3.98 -9.02
N TYR A 8 -25.98 4.55 -9.46
CA TYR A 8 -24.96 5.01 -8.51
C TYR A 8 -25.53 6.01 -7.49
N ASP A 9 -26.33 6.97 -7.97
CA ASP A 9 -26.90 8.01 -7.12
C ASP A 9 -27.91 7.45 -6.11
N GLU A 10 -28.73 6.47 -6.50
CA GLU A 10 -29.64 5.79 -5.58
C GLU A 10 -28.88 5.06 -4.47
N ALA A 11 -27.83 4.30 -4.84
CA ALA A 11 -27.00 3.57 -3.88
C ALA A 11 -26.20 4.54 -2.99
N TYR A 12 -25.65 5.60 -3.57
CA TYR A 12 -24.92 6.62 -2.83
C TYR A 12 -25.78 7.36 -1.81
N ASN A 13 -26.95 7.83 -2.23
CA ASN A 13 -27.85 8.58 -1.35
C ASN A 13 -28.40 7.70 -0.20
N ALA A 14 -28.75 6.45 -0.48
CA ALA A 14 -29.17 5.52 0.57
C ALA A 14 -28.03 5.20 1.53
N SER A 15 -26.82 5.06 1.03
CA SER A 15 -25.62 4.85 1.86
C SER A 15 -25.27 6.08 2.68
N LEU A 16 -25.44 7.28 2.12
CA LEU A 16 -25.23 8.54 2.84
C LEU A 16 -26.17 8.65 4.04
N GLU A 17 -27.43 8.27 3.87
CA GLU A 17 -28.40 8.20 4.97
C GLU A 17 -27.99 7.16 6.02
N TYR A 18 -27.59 5.97 5.59
CA TYR A 18 -27.10 4.89 6.47
C TYR A 18 -25.90 5.34 7.31
N PHE A 19 -24.95 6.06 6.74
CA PHE A 19 -23.78 6.61 7.41
C PHE A 19 -24.01 8.00 8.04
N LYS A 20 -25.26 8.45 8.17
CA LYS A 20 -25.64 9.72 8.81
C LYS A 20 -24.90 10.94 8.24
N GLY A 21 -24.77 10.99 6.92
CA GLY A 21 -24.16 12.09 6.20
C GLY A 21 -22.64 11.98 5.96
N ASP A 22 -22.01 10.87 6.33
CA ASP A 22 -20.59 10.65 6.03
C ASP A 22 -20.39 10.27 4.55
N GLU A 23 -20.06 11.26 3.74
CA GLU A 23 -19.82 11.10 2.30
C GLU A 23 -18.68 10.14 1.97
N LEU A 24 -17.62 10.13 2.79
CA LEU A 24 -16.46 9.29 2.54
C LEU A 24 -16.81 7.82 2.76
N ALA A 25 -17.49 7.50 3.85
CA ALA A 25 -17.96 6.16 4.13
C ALA A 25 -18.93 5.66 3.03
N ALA A 26 -19.88 6.50 2.61
CA ALA A 26 -20.83 6.18 1.55
C ALA A 26 -20.11 5.87 0.20
N ARG A 27 -19.19 6.73 -0.22
CA ARG A 27 -18.39 6.52 -1.45
C ARG A 27 -17.55 5.25 -1.39
N VAL A 28 -16.90 5.01 -0.27
CA VAL A 28 -16.06 3.82 -0.08
C VAL A 28 -16.91 2.56 -0.21
N TRP A 29 -18.08 2.52 0.42
CA TRP A 29 -18.95 1.35 0.32
C TRP A 29 -19.45 1.12 -1.11
N VAL A 30 -20.02 2.14 -1.75
CA VAL A 30 -20.57 2.01 -3.12
C VAL A 30 -19.48 1.60 -4.12
N ASN A 31 -18.30 2.20 -4.03
CA ASN A 31 -17.23 1.94 -5.00
C ASN A 31 -16.53 0.60 -4.80
N LYS A 32 -16.39 0.13 -3.55
CA LYS A 32 -15.52 -1.02 -3.24
C LYS A 32 -16.24 -2.27 -2.77
N TYR A 33 -17.46 -2.15 -2.20
CA TYR A 33 -18.09 -3.25 -1.48
C TYR A 33 -19.49 -3.62 -2.00
N ALA A 34 -20.24 -2.67 -2.56
CA ALA A 34 -21.53 -2.96 -3.16
C ALA A 34 -21.38 -4.00 -4.29
N VAL A 35 -22.27 -4.98 -4.33
CA VAL A 35 -22.24 -6.02 -5.38
C VAL A 35 -22.55 -5.42 -6.74
N LYS A 36 -21.66 -5.68 -7.69
CA LYS A 36 -21.76 -5.22 -9.09
C LYS A 36 -21.47 -6.36 -10.03
N ASP A 37 -22.05 -6.25 -11.23
CA ASP A 37 -21.67 -7.09 -12.36
C ASP A 37 -20.58 -6.42 -13.23
N SER A 38 -20.13 -7.11 -14.27
CA SER A 38 -19.14 -6.60 -15.23
C SER A 38 -19.63 -5.44 -16.09
N PHE A 39 -20.93 -5.14 -16.07
CA PHE A 39 -21.54 -4.03 -16.80
C PHE A 39 -21.73 -2.79 -15.92
N GLY A 40 -21.36 -2.88 -14.64
CA GLY A 40 -21.48 -1.78 -13.66
C GLY A 40 -22.84 -1.66 -13.00
N ASN A 41 -23.74 -2.62 -13.20
CA ASN A 41 -25.03 -2.64 -12.50
C ASN A 41 -24.82 -2.93 -11.02
N ILE A 42 -25.43 -2.13 -10.15
CA ILE A 42 -25.37 -2.26 -8.70
C ILE A 42 -26.61 -3.00 -8.19
N TYR A 43 -26.42 -4.04 -7.39
CA TYR A 43 -27.47 -4.92 -6.89
C TYR A 43 -27.83 -4.72 -5.43
N GLU A 44 -27.14 -3.83 -4.74
CA GLU A 44 -27.36 -3.48 -3.33
C GLU A 44 -27.59 -1.98 -3.20
N LYS A 45 -28.64 -1.60 -2.45
CA LYS A 45 -29.00 -0.20 -2.27
C LYS A 45 -28.16 0.48 -1.19
N SER A 46 -27.85 -0.26 -0.12
CA SER A 46 -27.11 0.24 1.04
C SER A 46 -26.32 -0.87 1.72
N PRO A 47 -25.45 -0.55 2.70
CA PRO A 47 -24.77 -1.56 3.50
C PRO A 47 -25.68 -2.55 4.22
N GLU A 48 -26.94 -2.18 4.49
CA GLU A 48 -27.93 -3.08 5.08
C GLU A 48 -28.16 -4.31 4.18
N ASP A 49 -28.33 -4.10 2.88
CA ASP A 49 -28.51 -5.19 1.90
C ASP A 49 -27.28 -6.12 1.89
N MET A 50 -26.07 -5.55 1.98
CA MET A 50 -24.83 -6.31 2.07
C MET A 50 -24.79 -7.17 3.34
N HIS A 51 -25.16 -6.62 4.48
CA HIS A 51 -25.15 -7.35 5.74
C HIS A 51 -26.18 -8.49 5.75
N TRP A 52 -27.36 -8.30 5.13
CA TRP A 52 -28.31 -9.40 4.93
C TRP A 52 -27.78 -10.48 3.99
N ARG A 53 -27.10 -10.10 2.91
CA ARG A 53 -26.47 -11.07 2.01
C ARG A 53 -25.46 -11.94 2.75
N ILE A 54 -24.58 -11.32 3.52
CA ILE A 54 -23.57 -12.04 4.32
C ILE A 54 -24.23 -12.92 5.38
N ALA A 55 -25.17 -12.36 6.14
CA ALA A 55 -25.87 -13.09 7.20
C ALA A 55 -26.62 -14.31 6.68
N ASN A 56 -27.30 -14.20 5.54
CA ASN A 56 -28.04 -15.31 4.94
C ASN A 56 -27.11 -16.44 4.46
N GLU A 57 -25.97 -16.10 3.87
CA GLU A 57 -25.01 -17.10 3.40
C GLU A 57 -24.29 -17.82 4.56
N VAL A 58 -23.92 -17.09 5.61
CA VAL A 58 -23.33 -17.69 6.81
C VAL A 58 -24.37 -18.57 7.51
N ALA A 59 -25.63 -18.14 7.63
CA ALA A 59 -26.70 -18.95 8.20
C ALA A 59 -26.94 -20.23 7.39
N ARG A 60 -26.79 -20.19 6.08
CA ARG A 60 -26.88 -21.38 5.21
C ARG A 60 -25.81 -22.42 5.56
N ILE A 61 -24.60 -21.98 5.86
CA ILE A 61 -23.51 -22.87 6.32
C ILE A 61 -23.79 -23.37 7.74
N GLU A 62 -24.19 -22.49 8.66
CA GLU A 62 -24.55 -22.83 10.02
C GLU A 62 -25.61 -23.95 10.09
N ALA A 63 -26.58 -23.94 9.19
CA ALA A 63 -27.63 -24.97 9.11
C ALA A 63 -27.10 -26.41 8.87
N LYS A 64 -25.83 -26.57 8.45
CA LYS A 64 -25.18 -27.88 8.31
C LYS A 64 -24.67 -28.43 9.64
N TYR A 65 -24.65 -27.63 10.70
CA TYR A 65 -24.02 -27.94 11.98
C TYR A 65 -25.00 -27.79 13.15
N PRO A 66 -24.69 -28.43 14.31
CA PRO A 66 -25.47 -28.21 15.54
C PRO A 66 -25.44 -26.76 16.02
N ASN A 67 -26.46 -26.35 16.75
CA ASN A 67 -26.59 -25.02 17.35
C ASN A 67 -26.48 -23.85 16.36
N ALA A 68 -27.08 -24.04 15.18
CA ALA A 68 -27.00 -23.11 14.07
C ALA A 68 -27.48 -21.69 14.45
N LEU A 69 -26.71 -20.67 14.08
CA LEU A 69 -27.10 -19.27 14.19
C LEU A 69 -28.10 -18.92 13.08
N SER A 70 -29.10 -18.13 13.43
CA SER A 70 -30.07 -17.61 12.47
C SER A 70 -29.52 -16.41 11.69
N SER A 71 -30.12 -16.14 10.51
CA SER A 71 -29.78 -14.94 9.74
C SER A 71 -29.94 -13.64 10.52
N GLN A 72 -30.96 -13.57 11.40
CA GLN A 72 -31.22 -12.38 12.24
C GLN A 72 -30.11 -12.19 13.28
N GLU A 73 -29.70 -13.24 13.99
CA GLU A 73 -28.60 -13.18 14.97
C GLU A 73 -27.30 -12.72 14.27
N LEU A 74 -27.02 -13.24 13.08
CA LEU A 74 -25.84 -12.84 12.29
C LEU A 74 -25.94 -11.40 11.80
N PHE A 75 -27.10 -10.98 11.29
CA PHE A 75 -27.33 -9.60 10.87
C PHE A 75 -27.13 -8.61 12.03
N ASP A 76 -27.65 -8.90 13.22
CA ASP A 76 -27.50 -8.04 14.40
C ASP A 76 -26.02 -7.86 14.84
N LEU A 77 -25.16 -8.85 14.56
CA LEU A 77 -23.72 -8.74 14.80
C LEU A 77 -23.00 -7.87 13.77
N LEU A 78 -23.50 -7.82 12.53
CA LEU A 78 -22.84 -7.18 11.39
C LEU A 78 -23.31 -5.75 11.16
N ASP A 79 -24.63 -5.48 11.33
CA ASP A 79 -25.25 -4.25 10.88
C ASP A 79 -24.67 -2.99 11.57
N HIS A 80 -24.65 -1.91 10.82
CA HIS A 80 -23.99 -0.65 11.17
C HIS A 80 -22.49 -0.78 11.49
N PHE A 81 -21.84 -1.88 11.06
CA PHE A 81 -20.43 -2.14 11.38
C PHE A 81 -20.15 -2.07 12.88
N LYS A 82 -21.13 -2.47 13.67
CA LYS A 82 -21.11 -2.25 15.11
C LYS A 82 -20.17 -3.20 15.85
N TYR A 83 -20.26 -4.50 15.60
CA TYR A 83 -19.54 -5.50 16.38
C TYR A 83 -18.53 -6.29 15.56
N ILE A 84 -18.96 -6.92 14.47
CA ILE A 84 -18.18 -7.85 13.66
C ILE A 84 -18.16 -7.35 12.22
N ILE A 85 -16.95 -7.20 11.67
CA ILE A 85 -16.73 -6.64 10.33
C ILE A 85 -15.88 -7.62 9.52
N PRO A 86 -16.47 -8.41 8.61
CA PRO A 86 -15.68 -9.15 7.61
C PRO A 86 -14.84 -8.18 6.79
N GLN A 87 -13.61 -8.55 6.48
CA GLN A 87 -12.65 -7.66 5.80
C GLN A 87 -12.54 -7.98 4.31
N GLY A 88 -12.43 -6.94 3.49
CA GLY A 88 -12.05 -7.06 2.09
C GLY A 88 -12.81 -8.14 1.29
N SER A 89 -12.14 -9.24 0.99
CA SER A 89 -12.69 -10.31 0.13
C SER A 89 -13.92 -11.02 0.71
N PRO A 90 -14.00 -11.35 2.01
CA PRO A 90 -15.23 -11.86 2.60
C PRO A 90 -16.41 -10.89 2.44
N MET A 91 -16.20 -9.60 2.71
CA MET A 91 -17.27 -8.60 2.62
C MET A 91 -17.83 -8.47 1.20
N THR A 92 -16.99 -8.48 0.19
CA THR A 92 -17.42 -8.35 -1.22
C THR A 92 -17.88 -9.67 -1.83
N GLY A 93 -17.30 -10.79 -1.40
CA GLY A 93 -17.41 -12.07 -2.08
C GLY A 93 -18.48 -13.02 -1.55
N ILE A 94 -18.79 -12.96 -0.25
CA ILE A 94 -19.81 -13.84 0.35
C ILE A 94 -21.16 -13.58 -0.32
N GLY A 95 -21.76 -14.61 -0.92
CA GLY A 95 -23.05 -14.51 -1.64
C GLY A 95 -22.97 -13.74 -2.96
N ASN A 96 -21.82 -13.26 -3.37
CA ASN A 96 -21.63 -12.62 -4.68
C ASN A 96 -21.44 -13.66 -5.76
N ASN A 97 -22.40 -13.73 -6.70
CA ASN A 97 -22.41 -14.67 -7.81
C ASN A 97 -22.01 -14.03 -9.16
N TYR A 98 -21.73 -12.75 -9.18
CA TYR A 98 -21.33 -12.01 -10.39
C TYR A 98 -19.84 -12.05 -10.67
N GLN A 99 -19.05 -12.30 -9.64
CA GLN A 99 -17.60 -12.43 -9.73
C GLN A 99 -17.15 -13.81 -9.25
N ILE A 100 -16.32 -14.46 -10.03
CA ILE A 100 -15.68 -15.72 -9.65
C ILE A 100 -14.36 -15.37 -8.97
N ALA A 101 -14.41 -15.21 -7.66
CA ALA A 101 -13.29 -14.78 -6.83
C ALA A 101 -13.20 -15.58 -5.53
N SER A 102 -12.04 -15.55 -4.90
CA SER A 102 -11.79 -16.12 -3.57
C SER A 102 -12.33 -15.22 -2.47
N LEU A 103 -12.67 -15.79 -1.33
CA LEU A 103 -12.94 -15.08 -0.07
C LEU A 103 -11.67 -14.83 0.74
N SER A 104 -10.54 -15.43 0.36
CA SER A 104 -9.28 -15.21 1.05
C SER A 104 -8.69 -13.84 0.69
N ASN A 105 -8.24 -13.13 1.71
CA ASN A 105 -7.62 -11.82 1.54
C ASN A 105 -6.17 -11.95 1.06
N CYS A 106 -5.48 -12.99 1.54
CA CYS A 106 -4.04 -13.14 1.41
C CYS A 106 -3.63 -14.59 1.20
N PHE A 107 -2.56 -14.76 0.41
CA PHE A 107 -1.95 -16.04 0.09
C PHE A 107 -0.43 -15.92 0.19
N VAL A 108 0.23 -17.03 0.48
CA VAL A 108 1.65 -17.22 0.22
C VAL A 108 1.80 -18.36 -0.76
N ILE A 109 2.70 -18.22 -1.72
CA ILE A 109 3.04 -19.25 -2.70
C ILE A 109 4.52 -19.60 -2.61
N GLY A 110 4.89 -20.73 -3.15
CA GLY A 110 6.25 -21.23 -3.22
C GLY A 110 6.21 -22.67 -3.69
N LEU A 111 7.27 -23.12 -4.33
CA LEU A 111 7.39 -24.50 -4.76
C LEU A 111 8.16 -25.30 -3.72
N ASP A 112 7.88 -26.59 -3.63
CA ASP A 112 8.59 -27.52 -2.75
C ASP A 112 10.06 -27.65 -3.18
N GLY A 113 10.97 -27.58 -2.20
CA GLY A 113 12.40 -27.70 -2.42
C GLY A 113 13.07 -26.47 -3.01
N ASN A 114 14.25 -26.64 -3.58
CA ASN A 114 15.07 -25.56 -4.16
C ASN A 114 14.58 -25.17 -5.56
N ALA A 115 13.49 -24.43 -5.64
CA ALA A 115 12.86 -23.98 -6.86
C ALA A 115 13.63 -22.79 -7.49
N ASP A 116 14.85 -23.04 -7.97
CA ASP A 116 15.82 -22.05 -8.44
C ASP A 116 16.00 -22.06 -9.98
N SER A 117 15.21 -22.84 -10.69
CA SER A 117 15.22 -22.86 -12.15
C SER A 117 14.36 -21.74 -12.75
N TYR A 118 14.65 -21.33 -14.00
CA TYR A 118 13.78 -20.41 -14.72
C TYR A 118 12.33 -20.92 -14.81
N GLY A 119 12.15 -22.24 -14.98
CA GLY A 119 10.82 -22.82 -14.98
C GLY A 119 10.07 -22.59 -13.68
N ALA A 120 10.74 -22.78 -12.55
CA ALA A 120 10.15 -22.51 -11.23
C ALA A 120 9.88 -21.01 -10.98
N ILE A 121 10.82 -20.15 -11.34
CA ILE A 121 10.68 -18.69 -11.20
C ILE A 121 9.50 -18.16 -12.02
N ILE A 122 9.38 -18.61 -13.28
CA ILE A 122 8.26 -18.22 -14.15
C ILE A 122 6.94 -18.82 -13.67
N ARG A 123 6.96 -20.04 -13.13
CA ARG A 123 5.77 -20.68 -12.54
C ARG A 123 5.23 -19.85 -11.36
N ILE A 124 6.09 -19.37 -10.49
CA ILE A 124 5.69 -18.49 -9.37
C ILE A 124 5.09 -17.18 -9.89
N ASP A 125 5.65 -16.59 -10.95
CA ASP A 125 5.10 -15.40 -11.59
C ASP A 125 3.68 -15.64 -12.13
N GLU A 126 3.46 -16.75 -12.82
CA GLU A 126 2.14 -17.14 -13.29
C GLU A 126 1.16 -17.36 -12.12
N GLU A 127 1.55 -18.12 -11.09
CA GLU A 127 0.70 -18.38 -9.92
C GLU A 127 0.33 -17.07 -9.20
N GLN A 128 1.27 -16.13 -9.08
CA GLN A 128 1.03 -14.81 -8.52
C GLN A 128 -0.11 -14.08 -9.25
N VAL A 129 -0.05 -14.03 -10.57
CA VAL A 129 -1.06 -13.37 -11.42
C VAL A 129 -2.42 -14.08 -11.31
N GLN A 130 -2.41 -15.42 -11.30
CA GLN A 130 -3.64 -16.22 -11.17
C GLN A 130 -4.38 -15.99 -9.86
N LEU A 131 -3.65 -15.76 -8.75
CA LEU A 131 -4.25 -15.41 -7.46
C LEU A 131 -4.75 -13.96 -7.44
N MET A 132 -3.95 -13.03 -7.98
CA MET A 132 -4.32 -11.62 -7.98
C MET A 132 -5.58 -11.34 -8.79
N LYS A 133 -5.79 -12.02 -9.92
CA LYS A 133 -7.04 -11.89 -10.69
C LYS A 133 -8.28 -12.39 -9.93
N ARG A 134 -8.10 -13.21 -8.88
CA ARG A 134 -9.15 -13.69 -7.97
C ARG A 134 -9.22 -12.90 -6.66
N ARG A 135 -8.68 -11.67 -6.62
CA ARG A 135 -8.67 -10.70 -5.50
C ARG A 135 -7.71 -11.00 -4.36
N GLY A 136 -6.84 -11.97 -4.48
CA GLY A 136 -5.85 -12.29 -3.44
C GLY A 136 -4.66 -11.33 -3.43
N GLY A 137 -4.20 -10.91 -2.24
CA GLY A 137 -2.86 -10.40 -2.03
C GLY A 137 -1.88 -11.56 -1.91
N VAL A 138 -0.67 -11.43 -2.45
CA VAL A 138 0.28 -12.55 -2.56
C VAL A 138 1.60 -12.19 -1.90
N GLY A 139 2.21 -13.15 -1.21
CA GLY A 139 3.58 -13.08 -0.74
C GLY A 139 4.38 -14.31 -1.15
N HIS A 140 5.66 -14.14 -1.42
CA HIS A 140 6.57 -15.26 -1.58
C HIS A 140 8.01 -14.88 -1.26
N ASP A 141 8.82 -15.91 -0.98
CA ASP A 141 10.20 -15.77 -0.53
C ASP A 141 11.17 -15.99 -1.69
N LEU A 142 12.23 -15.18 -1.74
CA LEU A 142 13.25 -15.25 -2.78
C LEU A 142 14.55 -15.95 -2.31
N SER A 143 14.59 -16.42 -1.05
CA SER A 143 15.82 -16.97 -0.46
C SER A 143 16.34 -18.26 -1.12
N HIS A 144 15.49 -18.93 -1.92
CA HIS A 144 15.84 -20.14 -2.67
C HIS A 144 16.53 -19.86 -4.01
N ILE A 145 16.49 -18.63 -4.50
CA ILE A 145 17.14 -18.23 -5.76
C ILE A 145 18.62 -18.04 -5.50
N ARG A 146 19.47 -18.64 -6.34
CA ARG A 146 20.93 -18.53 -6.17
C ARG A 146 21.44 -17.10 -6.31
N PRO A 147 22.46 -16.73 -5.54
CA PRO A 147 23.00 -15.37 -5.55
C PRO A 147 23.70 -15.03 -6.87
N LYS A 148 23.85 -13.73 -7.10
CA LYS A 148 24.56 -13.19 -8.25
C LYS A 148 25.97 -13.77 -8.37
N GLY A 149 26.36 -14.13 -9.59
CA GLY A 149 27.67 -14.70 -9.87
C GLY A 149 27.82 -16.21 -9.64
N SER A 150 26.80 -16.87 -9.03
CA SER A 150 26.80 -18.33 -8.88
C SER A 150 26.75 -19.01 -10.24
N PRO A 151 27.41 -20.17 -10.41
CA PRO A 151 27.45 -20.87 -11.69
C PRO A 151 26.08 -21.40 -12.08
N VAL A 152 25.76 -21.27 -13.38
CA VAL A 152 24.57 -21.85 -14.01
C VAL A 152 24.98 -22.63 -15.24
N LYS A 153 24.26 -23.71 -15.56
CA LYS A 153 24.55 -24.57 -16.72
C LYS A 153 23.74 -24.14 -17.96
N ASN A 154 23.64 -22.85 -18.19
CA ASN A 154 23.05 -22.28 -19.39
C ASN A 154 24.02 -21.31 -20.07
N SER A 155 23.61 -20.67 -21.17
CA SER A 155 24.43 -19.74 -21.93
C SER A 155 24.93 -18.51 -21.18
N ALA A 156 24.32 -18.17 -20.05
CA ALA A 156 24.76 -17.04 -19.21
C ALA A 156 25.97 -17.36 -18.33
N LEU A 157 26.28 -18.64 -18.09
CA LEU A 157 27.33 -19.16 -17.24
C LEU A 157 27.23 -18.79 -15.75
N THR A 158 26.68 -17.61 -15.43
CA THR A 158 26.50 -17.13 -14.05
C THR A 158 25.11 -16.55 -13.83
N SER A 159 24.63 -16.61 -12.59
CA SER A 159 23.35 -16.05 -12.14
C SER A 159 23.38 -14.53 -12.11
N THR A 160 22.26 -13.88 -12.43
CA THR A 160 22.03 -12.45 -12.29
C THR A 160 21.62 -12.02 -10.87
N GLY A 161 21.34 -12.98 -9.99
CA GLY A 161 20.90 -12.74 -8.61
C GLY A 161 19.40 -12.41 -8.48
N LEU A 162 19.02 -11.83 -7.34
CA LEU A 162 17.60 -11.61 -6.98
C LEU A 162 16.92 -10.45 -7.69
N VAL A 163 17.62 -9.34 -7.89
CA VAL A 163 17.01 -8.06 -8.29
C VAL A 163 16.24 -8.12 -9.61
N PRO A 164 16.74 -8.77 -10.69
CA PRO A 164 15.98 -8.88 -11.93
C PRO A 164 14.63 -9.62 -11.76
N PHE A 165 14.57 -10.59 -10.86
CA PHE A 165 13.35 -11.33 -10.58
C PHE A 165 12.37 -10.52 -9.71
N MET A 166 12.87 -9.69 -8.78
CA MET A 166 12.07 -8.72 -8.06
C MET A 166 11.36 -7.75 -9.02
N GLU A 167 12.06 -7.23 -10.01
CA GLU A 167 11.48 -6.37 -11.05
C GLU A 167 10.41 -7.10 -11.86
N ARG A 168 10.65 -8.37 -12.23
CA ARG A 168 9.69 -9.18 -12.95
C ARG A 168 8.39 -9.32 -12.15
N TYR A 169 8.45 -9.79 -10.91
CA TYR A 169 7.29 -9.97 -10.05
C TYR A 169 6.55 -8.66 -9.75
N SER A 170 7.31 -7.58 -9.57
CA SER A 170 6.75 -6.23 -9.41
C SER A 170 5.97 -5.77 -10.65
N ASN A 171 6.48 -6.03 -11.86
CA ASN A 171 5.82 -5.68 -13.10
C ASN A 171 4.51 -6.44 -13.29
N SER A 172 4.53 -7.77 -13.07
CA SER A 172 3.33 -8.60 -13.16
C SER A 172 2.23 -8.14 -12.20
N THR A 173 2.59 -7.72 -10.98
CA THR A 173 1.64 -7.17 -10.01
C THR A 173 0.93 -5.90 -10.53
N ARG A 174 1.63 -5.04 -11.27
CA ARG A 174 1.06 -3.79 -11.79
C ARG A 174 0.10 -4.01 -12.96
N GLU A 175 0.20 -5.13 -13.65
CA GLU A 175 -0.67 -5.48 -14.77
C GLU A 175 -2.06 -5.92 -14.32
N VAL A 176 -2.18 -6.47 -13.11
CA VAL A 176 -3.46 -7.02 -12.63
C VAL A 176 -4.30 -5.94 -11.96
N ALA A 177 -5.47 -5.69 -12.52
CA ALA A 177 -6.52 -4.87 -11.92
C ALA A 177 -7.50 -5.72 -11.11
N GLN A 178 -7.96 -5.19 -9.97
CA GLN A 178 -8.89 -5.85 -9.04
C GLN A 178 -10.10 -4.96 -8.73
N ASP A 179 -10.81 -4.48 -9.74
CA ASP A 179 -11.97 -3.59 -9.58
C ASP A 179 -11.70 -2.43 -8.60
N GLY A 180 -10.92 -1.46 -9.06
CA GLY A 180 -10.52 -0.28 -8.27
C GLY A 180 -9.40 -0.52 -7.25
N ARG A 181 -8.80 -1.71 -7.22
CA ARG A 181 -7.58 -2.02 -6.47
C ARG A 181 -6.48 -2.47 -7.43
N ARG A 182 -5.24 -2.25 -7.04
CA ARG A 182 -4.08 -2.89 -7.70
C ARG A 182 -3.77 -4.21 -7.02
N GLY A 183 -3.11 -5.13 -7.70
CA GLY A 183 -2.50 -6.30 -7.09
C GLY A 183 -1.60 -5.88 -5.93
N ALA A 184 -1.49 -6.72 -4.91
CA ALA A 184 -0.63 -6.49 -3.76
C ALA A 184 0.35 -7.65 -3.61
N LEU A 185 1.64 -7.33 -3.49
CA LEU A 185 2.73 -8.29 -3.43
C LEU A 185 3.66 -8.01 -2.26
N MET A 186 4.07 -9.07 -1.56
CA MET A 186 5.19 -9.08 -0.63
C MET A 186 6.32 -9.96 -1.18
N LEU A 187 7.51 -9.41 -1.26
CA LEU A 187 8.74 -10.15 -1.51
C LEU A 187 9.58 -10.17 -0.25
N THR A 188 10.02 -11.35 0.17
CA THR A 188 10.89 -11.53 1.34
C THR A 188 12.20 -12.20 0.95
N VAL A 189 13.23 -11.93 1.74
CA VAL A 189 14.50 -12.64 1.67
C VAL A 189 15.08 -12.83 3.08
N SER A 190 15.74 -13.96 3.31
CA SER A 190 16.51 -14.18 4.55
C SER A 190 17.76 -13.31 4.56
N ILE A 191 18.08 -12.72 5.69
CA ILE A 191 19.34 -11.98 5.89
C ILE A 191 20.59 -12.87 5.67
N LYS A 192 20.45 -14.20 5.78
CA LYS A 192 21.48 -15.18 5.47
C LYS A 192 21.85 -15.23 3.99
N HIS A 193 20.96 -14.78 3.11
CA HIS A 193 21.19 -14.85 1.68
C HIS A 193 22.29 -13.86 1.26
N PRO A 194 23.27 -14.27 0.43
CA PRO A 194 24.37 -13.40 -0.01
C PRO A 194 23.94 -12.13 -0.77
N ASP A 195 22.79 -12.14 -1.45
CA ASP A 195 22.22 -10.98 -2.15
C ASP A 195 21.25 -10.16 -1.28
N SER A 196 21.16 -10.40 0.02
CA SER A 196 20.24 -9.66 0.89
C SER A 196 20.52 -8.15 0.88
N GLU A 197 21.76 -7.72 0.76
CA GLU A 197 22.12 -6.30 0.64
C GLU A 197 21.57 -5.68 -0.66
N ALA A 198 21.71 -6.37 -1.79
CA ALA A 198 21.13 -5.92 -3.06
C ALA A 198 19.59 -5.85 -3.01
N PHE A 199 18.95 -6.80 -2.30
CA PHE A 199 17.51 -6.79 -2.04
C PHE A 199 17.10 -5.58 -1.20
N ILE A 200 17.82 -5.28 -0.14
CA ILE A 200 17.58 -4.12 0.76
C ILE A 200 17.68 -2.80 -0.03
N ASP A 201 18.62 -2.70 -0.96
CA ASP A 201 18.84 -1.51 -1.78
C ASP A 201 17.92 -1.43 -3.02
N ALA A 202 17.18 -2.47 -3.35
CA ALA A 202 16.47 -2.57 -4.63
C ALA A 202 15.45 -1.44 -4.87
N LYS A 203 14.84 -0.90 -3.82
CA LYS A 203 13.85 0.19 -3.91
C LYS A 203 14.44 1.58 -3.67
N MET A 204 15.73 1.68 -3.40
CA MET A 204 16.40 2.98 -3.23
C MET A 204 16.58 3.71 -4.57
N THR A 205 16.49 3.02 -5.68
CA THR A 205 16.42 3.62 -7.02
C THR A 205 14.97 3.92 -7.36
N GLU A 206 14.67 5.18 -7.63
CA GLU A 206 13.32 5.64 -7.99
C GLU A 206 12.77 4.86 -9.20
N GLY A 207 11.51 4.46 -9.13
CA GLY A 207 10.83 3.71 -10.18
C GLY A 207 11.11 2.21 -10.23
N LYS A 208 12.00 1.66 -9.38
CA LYS A 208 12.26 0.22 -9.31
C LYS A 208 11.39 -0.49 -8.27
N VAL A 209 10.97 -1.71 -8.58
CA VAL A 209 10.18 -2.61 -7.71
C VAL A 209 8.94 -1.92 -7.09
N THR A 210 8.27 -1.06 -7.86
CA THR A 210 7.16 -0.23 -7.35
C THR A 210 5.87 -1.01 -7.11
N GLY A 211 5.74 -2.21 -7.65
CA GLY A 211 4.57 -3.09 -7.50
C GLY A 211 4.66 -4.06 -6.32
N ALA A 212 5.72 -4.01 -5.52
CA ALA A 212 5.90 -4.93 -4.39
C ALA A 212 6.30 -4.19 -3.12
N ASN A 213 5.80 -4.67 -1.97
CA ASN A 213 6.39 -4.42 -0.67
C ASN A 213 7.57 -5.37 -0.49
N VAL A 214 8.61 -4.94 0.17
CA VAL A 214 9.80 -5.75 0.43
C VAL A 214 10.10 -5.79 1.92
N SER A 215 10.38 -6.99 2.44
CA SER A 215 10.75 -7.18 3.84
C SER A 215 11.91 -8.17 3.97
N VAL A 216 12.83 -7.87 4.87
CA VAL A 216 13.96 -8.74 5.18
C VAL A 216 13.65 -9.58 6.41
N LYS A 217 13.94 -10.88 6.32
CA LYS A 217 13.78 -11.83 7.43
C LYS A 217 15.08 -11.85 8.25
N LEU A 218 15.00 -11.32 9.46
CA LEU A 218 16.12 -11.20 10.39
C LEU A 218 16.08 -12.35 11.41
N ASP A 219 17.16 -13.08 11.54
CA ASP A 219 17.32 -14.06 12.62
C ASP A 219 17.93 -13.43 13.88
N ASP A 220 17.80 -14.11 15.02
CA ASP A 220 18.32 -13.64 16.30
C ASP A 220 19.86 -13.52 16.28
N ALA A 221 20.55 -14.41 15.58
CA ALA A 221 21.99 -14.37 15.44
C ALA A 221 22.48 -13.10 14.72
N PHE A 222 21.78 -12.69 13.66
CA PHE A 222 22.07 -11.42 12.98
C PHE A 222 21.82 -10.22 13.87
N MET A 223 20.69 -10.17 14.57
CA MET A 223 20.35 -9.07 15.47
C MET A 223 21.37 -8.94 16.58
N GLN A 224 21.78 -10.06 17.18
CA GLN A 224 22.82 -10.06 18.21
C GLN A 224 24.18 -9.59 17.66
N ALA A 225 24.59 -10.11 16.51
CA ALA A 225 25.84 -9.72 15.87
C ALA A 225 25.85 -8.22 15.48
N ALA A 226 24.72 -7.70 15.00
CA ALA A 226 24.59 -6.29 14.62
C ALA A 226 24.72 -5.36 15.85
N ILE A 227 24.13 -5.72 16.99
CA ILE A 227 24.22 -4.95 18.24
C ILE A 227 25.61 -5.02 18.85
N GLU A 228 26.24 -6.18 18.81
CA GLU A 228 27.57 -6.42 19.39
C GLU A 228 28.73 -6.01 18.49
N GLY A 229 28.47 -5.61 17.23
CA GLY A 229 29.52 -5.27 16.26
C GLY A 229 30.34 -6.48 15.80
N LYS A 230 29.74 -7.65 15.73
CA LYS A 230 30.36 -8.90 15.33
C LYS A 230 30.10 -9.23 13.86
N PRO A 231 30.98 -10.04 13.21
CA PRO A 231 30.71 -10.56 11.88
C PRO A 231 29.51 -11.53 11.90
N TYR A 232 28.84 -11.63 10.74
CA TYR A 232 27.74 -12.56 10.51
C TYR A 232 28.00 -13.29 9.19
N THR A 233 27.79 -14.60 9.17
CA THR A 233 28.03 -15.41 7.97
C THR A 233 26.75 -15.52 7.14
N GLN A 234 26.81 -15.07 5.90
CA GLN A 234 25.81 -15.32 4.86
C GLN A 234 26.18 -16.56 4.06
N GLN A 235 25.19 -17.30 3.61
CA GLN A 235 25.41 -18.53 2.85
C GLN A 235 24.28 -18.85 1.87
N TYR A 236 24.61 -19.66 0.86
CA TYR A 236 23.62 -20.25 -0.05
C TYR A 236 23.97 -21.70 -0.38
N PRO A 237 23.01 -22.64 -0.37
CA PRO A 237 21.65 -22.48 0.17
C PRO A 237 21.64 -22.07 1.64
N ILE A 238 20.64 -21.29 2.05
CA ILE A 238 20.62 -20.64 3.38
C ILE A 238 20.58 -21.65 4.54
N ASP A 239 19.97 -22.82 4.33
CA ASP A 239 19.78 -23.88 5.34
C ASP A 239 20.73 -25.08 5.13
N SER A 240 21.70 -24.98 4.22
CA SER A 240 22.62 -26.08 3.92
C SER A 240 23.73 -26.19 4.96
N ALA A 241 24.00 -27.42 5.39
CA ALA A 241 25.19 -27.71 6.19
C ALA A 241 26.48 -27.58 5.37
N ASN A 242 26.40 -27.71 4.04
CA ASN A 242 27.50 -27.58 3.10
C ASN A 242 27.16 -26.56 2.00
N PRO A 243 27.20 -25.26 2.31
CA PRO A 243 26.80 -24.23 1.38
C PRO A 243 27.74 -24.13 0.17
N MET A 244 27.18 -23.82 -1.00
CA MET A 244 27.98 -23.52 -2.22
C MET A 244 28.72 -22.20 -2.10
N VAL A 245 28.14 -21.23 -1.39
CA VAL A 245 28.68 -19.89 -1.16
C VAL A 245 28.56 -19.59 0.33
N ALA A 246 29.62 -19.10 0.93
CA ALA A 246 29.60 -18.55 2.29
C ALA A 246 30.53 -17.32 2.32
N LYS A 247 30.08 -16.27 3.00
CA LYS A 247 30.86 -15.05 3.21
C LYS A 247 30.53 -14.41 4.55
N ASP A 248 31.54 -13.90 5.23
CA ASP A 248 31.36 -13.08 6.42
C ASP A 248 31.13 -11.64 6.04
N ILE A 249 30.19 -11.00 6.70
CA ILE A 249 29.83 -9.59 6.54
C ILE A 249 29.90 -8.88 7.88
N ASP A 250 30.04 -7.56 7.83
CA ASP A 250 29.83 -6.69 9.00
C ASP A 250 28.33 -6.54 9.25
N ALA A 251 27.83 -7.22 10.27
CA ALA A 251 26.41 -7.20 10.63
C ALA A 251 25.93 -5.79 11.02
N SER A 252 26.78 -5.02 11.72
CA SER A 252 26.47 -3.64 12.10
C SER A 252 26.30 -2.72 10.89
N ALA A 253 27.17 -2.87 9.88
CA ALA A 253 27.10 -2.07 8.66
C ALA A 253 25.83 -2.37 7.87
N LEU A 254 25.47 -3.66 7.73
CA LEU A 254 24.23 -4.05 7.03
C LEU A 254 22.98 -3.60 7.81
N TRP A 255 22.99 -3.70 9.13
CA TRP A 255 21.91 -3.19 9.99
C TRP A 255 21.71 -1.69 9.84
N LYS A 256 22.79 -0.90 9.86
CA LYS A 256 22.73 0.56 9.62
C LYS A 256 22.12 0.87 8.25
N LYS A 257 22.45 0.08 7.22
CA LYS A 257 21.85 0.23 5.88
C LYS A 257 20.35 -0.05 5.91
N ILE A 258 19.87 -1.10 6.58
CA ILE A 258 18.45 -1.40 6.76
C ILE A 258 17.74 -0.22 7.42
N VAL A 259 18.28 0.30 8.52
CA VAL A 259 17.73 1.45 9.26
C VAL A 259 17.69 2.70 8.39
N HIS A 260 18.78 3.01 7.69
CA HIS A 260 18.89 4.16 6.78
C HIS A 260 17.84 4.09 5.66
N ASN A 261 17.73 2.94 5.00
CA ASN A 261 16.76 2.76 3.90
C ASN A 261 15.33 2.88 4.40
N ALA A 262 14.99 2.29 5.55
CA ALA A 262 13.68 2.41 6.16
C ALA A 262 13.36 3.87 6.55
N TRP A 263 14.31 4.59 7.12
CA TRP A 263 14.17 6.02 7.45
C TRP A 263 13.95 6.88 6.20
N LYS A 264 14.67 6.58 5.12
CA LYS A 264 14.63 7.36 3.87
C LYS A 264 13.39 7.06 3.00
N SER A 265 13.00 5.78 2.90
CA SER A 265 11.97 5.32 1.94
C SER A 265 10.86 4.46 2.54
N ALA A 266 10.83 4.28 3.86
CA ALA A 266 9.92 3.38 4.58
C ALA A 266 10.03 1.89 4.19
N GLU A 267 11.09 1.50 3.51
CA GLU A 267 11.39 0.12 3.11
C GLU A 267 12.91 -0.15 3.15
N PRO A 268 13.32 -1.39 3.45
CA PRO A 268 12.50 -2.58 3.66
C PRO A 268 11.78 -2.58 5.02
N GLY A 269 10.67 -3.34 5.11
CA GLY A 269 10.13 -3.77 6.39
C GLY A 269 11.05 -4.82 7.03
N VAL A 270 10.93 -5.03 8.32
CA VAL A 270 11.67 -6.06 9.06
C VAL A 270 10.72 -7.10 9.63
N LEU A 271 11.10 -8.37 9.48
CA LEU A 271 10.43 -9.54 10.05
C LEU A 271 11.44 -10.25 10.97
N PHE A 272 11.11 -10.35 12.25
CA PHE A 272 11.92 -11.07 13.22
C PHE A 272 11.64 -12.55 13.11
N TRP A 273 12.37 -13.19 12.22
CA TRP A 273 12.00 -14.50 11.68
C TRP A 273 12.05 -15.62 12.72
N ASP A 274 13.07 -15.61 13.58
CA ASP A 274 13.14 -16.61 14.65
C ASP A 274 12.00 -16.48 15.65
N THR A 275 11.55 -15.25 15.94
CA THR A 275 10.36 -15.01 16.76
C THR A 275 9.10 -15.53 16.08
N ILE A 276 8.94 -15.27 14.78
CA ILE A 276 7.81 -15.77 13.98
C ILE A 276 7.74 -17.30 14.06
N ILE A 277 8.84 -17.98 13.77
CA ILE A 277 8.87 -19.46 13.73
C ILE A 277 8.71 -20.08 15.13
N ARG A 278 9.37 -19.52 16.13
CA ARG A 278 9.30 -20.01 17.51
C ARG A 278 7.88 -19.97 18.07
N GLU A 279 7.16 -18.88 17.77
CA GLU A 279 5.81 -18.67 18.28
C GLU A 279 4.71 -19.29 17.38
N SER A 280 5.06 -19.70 16.16
CA SER A 280 4.11 -20.20 15.17
C SER A 280 3.54 -21.56 15.55
N VAL A 281 2.22 -21.61 15.76
CA VAL A 281 1.52 -22.89 16.00
C VAL A 281 1.48 -23.76 14.74
N PRO A 282 1.20 -23.24 13.54
CA PRO A 282 1.24 -24.04 12.31
C PRO A 282 2.59 -24.72 12.04
N ASP A 283 3.71 -24.12 12.43
CA ASP A 283 5.05 -24.71 12.24
C ASP A 283 5.29 -25.97 13.09
N CYS A 284 4.45 -26.27 14.08
CA CYS A 284 4.41 -27.56 14.73
C CYS A 284 4.07 -28.71 13.75
N TYR A 285 3.50 -28.35 12.60
CA TYR A 285 3.12 -29.24 11.50
C TYR A 285 3.96 -29.01 10.24
N ALA A 286 5.18 -28.49 10.38
CA ALA A 286 6.05 -28.11 9.26
C ALA A 286 6.35 -29.27 8.29
N ASP A 287 6.58 -30.48 8.82
CA ASP A 287 6.79 -31.72 8.06
C ASP A 287 5.53 -32.22 7.34
N LEU A 288 4.36 -31.76 7.74
CA LEU A 288 3.07 -32.02 7.10
C LEU A 288 2.65 -30.92 6.10
N GLY A 289 3.58 -30.06 5.73
CA GLY A 289 3.38 -29.01 4.71
C GLY A 289 2.99 -27.64 5.25
N PHE A 290 3.10 -27.40 6.56
CA PHE A 290 2.75 -26.09 7.18
C PHE A 290 3.97 -25.26 7.60
N ARG A 291 5.12 -25.48 6.99
CA ARG A 291 6.32 -24.65 7.22
C ARG A 291 6.10 -23.23 6.71
N THR A 292 6.16 -22.25 7.59
CA THR A 292 6.08 -20.85 7.25
C THR A 292 7.30 -20.38 6.45
N VAL A 293 7.10 -19.69 5.33
CA VAL A 293 8.16 -19.25 4.44
C VAL A 293 8.15 -17.76 4.16
N SER A 294 6.99 -17.11 4.22
CA SER A 294 6.83 -15.68 3.94
C SER A 294 5.60 -15.12 4.65
N THR A 295 5.23 -13.90 4.34
CA THR A 295 4.01 -13.25 4.82
C THR A 295 3.17 -12.72 3.67
N ASN A 296 1.92 -12.37 3.96
CA ASN A 296 1.08 -11.56 3.09
C ASN A 296 1.64 -10.13 2.91
N PRO A 297 1.09 -9.31 1.98
CA PRO A 297 1.61 -7.98 1.68
C PRO A 297 1.73 -7.00 2.86
N CYS A 298 0.87 -7.13 3.87
CA CYS A 298 0.88 -6.27 5.07
C CYS A 298 1.63 -6.85 6.27
N GLY A 299 2.14 -8.08 6.16
CA GLY A 299 3.01 -8.71 7.14
C GLY A 299 2.32 -9.33 8.36
N GLU A 300 0.99 -9.25 8.49
CA GLU A 300 0.26 -9.75 9.65
C GLU A 300 -0.01 -11.25 9.62
N ILE A 301 0.19 -11.93 8.48
CA ILE A 301 -0.09 -13.35 8.34
C ILE A 301 1.12 -14.10 7.80
N PRO A 302 1.99 -14.63 8.67
CA PRO A 302 3.00 -15.60 8.28
C PRO A 302 2.32 -16.89 7.79
N LEU A 303 2.69 -17.34 6.59
CA LEU A 303 2.03 -18.46 5.92
C LEU A 303 3.04 -19.43 5.33
N CYS A 304 2.62 -20.69 5.25
CA CYS A 304 3.26 -21.70 4.43
C CYS A 304 2.79 -21.60 2.97
N PRO A 305 3.50 -22.22 2.01
CA PRO A 305 3.11 -22.23 0.63
C PRO A 305 1.69 -22.79 0.41
N TYR A 306 0.93 -22.11 -0.42
CA TYR A 306 -0.44 -22.45 -0.83
C TYR A 306 -1.47 -22.41 0.30
N ASP A 307 -1.14 -21.82 1.44
CA ASP A 307 -2.11 -21.47 2.46
C ASP A 307 -2.62 -20.03 2.29
N SER A 308 -3.71 -19.75 2.95
CA SER A 308 -4.44 -18.51 2.83
C SER A 308 -5.13 -18.13 4.13
N CYS A 309 -5.48 -16.87 4.25
CA CYS A 309 -6.22 -16.39 5.41
C CYS A 309 -7.39 -15.50 4.98
N ARG A 310 -8.52 -15.66 5.68
CA ARG A 310 -9.70 -14.81 5.62
C ARG A 310 -9.69 -13.94 6.86
N LEU A 311 -10.06 -12.69 6.71
CA LEU A 311 -9.96 -11.68 7.75
C LEU A 311 -11.33 -11.22 8.23
N LEU A 312 -11.42 -11.02 9.54
CA LEU A 312 -12.57 -10.44 10.23
C LEU A 312 -12.07 -9.59 11.40
N ALA A 313 -12.66 -8.42 11.59
CA ALA A 313 -12.31 -7.54 12.70
C ALA A 313 -13.48 -7.37 13.68
N ILE A 314 -13.14 -7.32 14.97
CA ILE A 314 -14.08 -6.98 16.05
C ILE A 314 -13.90 -5.50 16.36
N ASN A 315 -14.98 -4.73 16.36
CA ASN A 315 -14.95 -3.31 16.68
C ASN A 315 -14.89 -3.08 18.18
N LEU A 316 -13.70 -2.90 18.72
CA LEU A 316 -13.46 -2.77 20.15
C LEU A 316 -14.20 -1.61 20.82
N TYR A 317 -14.37 -0.50 20.11
CA TYR A 317 -15.09 0.67 20.64
C TYR A 317 -16.52 0.33 21.08
N SER A 318 -17.18 -0.58 20.38
CA SER A 318 -18.58 -0.93 20.62
C SER A 318 -18.83 -1.67 21.94
N TYR A 319 -17.79 -2.08 22.63
CA TYR A 319 -17.88 -2.75 23.93
C TYR A 319 -17.62 -1.80 25.11
N VAL A 320 -17.30 -0.54 24.85
CA VAL A 320 -17.17 0.47 25.90
C VAL A 320 -18.57 1.02 26.23
N VAL A 321 -18.97 0.81 27.46
CA VAL A 321 -20.23 1.34 28.02
C VAL A 321 -19.95 2.70 28.64
N ASN A 322 -20.85 3.66 28.47
CA ASN A 322 -20.68 5.06 28.90
C ASN A 322 -19.34 5.68 28.40
N PRO A 323 -19.05 5.61 27.09
CA PRO A 323 -17.77 6.05 26.55
C PRO A 323 -17.51 7.54 26.89
N PHE A 324 -16.23 7.84 27.15
CA PHE A 324 -15.76 9.19 27.45
C PHE A 324 -16.32 9.82 28.75
N THR A 325 -16.84 9.01 29.64
CA THR A 325 -17.30 9.43 30.97
C THR A 325 -16.44 8.80 32.07
N PRO A 326 -16.47 9.34 33.30
CA PRO A 326 -15.79 8.71 34.45
C PRO A 326 -16.34 7.30 34.79
N GLU A 327 -17.58 6.99 34.38
CA GLU A 327 -18.22 5.69 34.56
C GLU A 327 -17.99 4.72 33.41
N ALA A 328 -17.10 5.05 32.47
CA ALA A 328 -16.78 4.19 31.36
C ALA A 328 -16.20 2.85 31.82
N TYR A 329 -16.71 1.76 31.24
CA TYR A 329 -16.18 0.42 31.44
C TYR A 329 -16.27 -0.41 30.17
N PHE A 330 -15.46 -1.45 30.07
CA PHE A 330 -15.50 -2.39 28.98
C PHE A 330 -16.34 -3.61 29.32
N ASP A 331 -17.36 -3.89 28.51
CA ASP A 331 -18.26 -5.02 28.74
C ASP A 331 -17.59 -6.34 28.29
N PHE A 332 -16.77 -6.91 29.13
CA PHE A 332 -16.08 -8.15 28.87
C PHE A 332 -17.00 -9.35 28.67
N GLU A 333 -18.19 -9.40 29.30
CA GLU A 333 -19.10 -10.54 29.15
C GLU A 333 -19.70 -10.57 27.73
N LEU A 334 -20.17 -9.41 27.23
CA LEU A 334 -20.62 -9.29 25.85
C LEU A 334 -19.48 -9.54 24.87
N PHE A 335 -18.30 -9.00 25.17
CA PHE A 335 -17.12 -9.16 24.35
C PHE A 335 -16.69 -10.60 24.18
N LYS A 336 -16.58 -11.38 25.26
CA LYS A 336 -16.26 -12.82 25.23
C LYS A 336 -17.25 -13.58 24.35
N LYS A 337 -18.56 -13.32 24.51
CA LYS A 337 -19.59 -13.93 23.69
C LYS A 337 -19.38 -13.63 22.20
N HIS A 338 -19.10 -12.38 21.85
CA HIS A 338 -18.92 -11.98 20.46
C HIS A 338 -17.58 -12.46 19.87
N VAL A 339 -16.52 -12.58 20.64
CA VAL A 339 -15.26 -13.22 20.19
C VAL A 339 -15.50 -14.67 19.80
N ALA A 340 -16.24 -15.42 20.63
CA ALA A 340 -16.61 -16.80 20.33
C ALA A 340 -17.42 -16.92 19.03
N LEU A 341 -18.39 -16.01 18.83
CA LEU A 341 -19.18 -15.95 17.60
C LEU A 341 -18.36 -15.52 16.39
N ALA A 342 -17.43 -14.59 16.54
CA ALA A 342 -16.52 -14.17 15.48
C ALA A 342 -15.67 -15.32 14.98
N GLN A 343 -15.11 -16.13 15.88
CA GLN A 343 -14.34 -17.34 15.53
C GLN A 343 -15.21 -18.37 14.81
N ARG A 344 -16.46 -18.54 15.25
CA ARG A 344 -17.42 -19.42 14.62
C ARG A 344 -17.79 -18.96 13.20
N ILE A 345 -18.08 -17.69 13.02
CA ILE A 345 -18.35 -17.10 11.69
C ILE A 345 -17.15 -17.30 10.75
N MET A 346 -15.94 -17.14 11.25
CA MET A 346 -14.74 -17.36 10.45
C MET A 346 -14.59 -18.79 9.96
N ASP A 347 -14.96 -19.78 10.78
CA ASP A 347 -14.98 -21.17 10.34
C ASP A 347 -16.04 -21.42 9.26
N ASP A 348 -17.20 -20.79 9.37
CA ASP A 348 -18.24 -20.82 8.33
C ASP A 348 -17.73 -20.20 7.02
N ILE A 349 -16.96 -19.10 7.10
CA ILE A 349 -16.34 -18.46 5.91
C ILE A 349 -15.34 -19.41 5.23
N ILE A 350 -14.69 -20.31 5.96
CA ILE A 350 -13.82 -21.32 5.33
C ILE A 350 -14.65 -22.31 4.48
N ASP A 351 -15.80 -22.75 4.96
CA ASP A 351 -16.70 -23.59 4.17
C ASP A 351 -17.18 -22.85 2.91
N LEU A 352 -17.53 -21.58 3.05
CA LEU A 352 -17.89 -20.73 1.92
C LEU A 352 -16.71 -20.54 0.93
N GLU A 353 -15.49 -20.44 1.43
CA GLU A 353 -14.29 -20.34 0.58
C GLU A 353 -14.08 -21.64 -0.21
N LEU A 354 -14.24 -22.79 0.40
CA LEU A 354 -14.14 -24.07 -0.30
C LEU A 354 -15.17 -24.16 -1.43
N GLU A 355 -16.42 -23.73 -1.18
CA GLU A 355 -17.44 -23.64 -2.24
C GLU A 355 -17.04 -22.64 -3.34
N LYS A 356 -16.42 -21.51 -2.99
CA LYS A 356 -15.91 -20.55 -4.00
C LYS A 356 -14.80 -21.15 -4.85
N ILE A 357 -13.88 -21.91 -4.25
CA ILE A 357 -12.82 -22.59 -5.01
C ILE A 357 -13.40 -23.66 -5.94
N GLU A 358 -14.43 -24.39 -5.53
CA GLU A 358 -15.15 -25.33 -6.41
C GLU A 358 -15.72 -24.62 -7.65
N ARG A 359 -16.28 -23.42 -7.47
CA ARG A 359 -16.73 -22.60 -8.60
C ARG A 359 -15.58 -22.09 -9.47
N ILE A 360 -14.41 -21.83 -8.89
CA ILE A 360 -13.20 -21.50 -9.67
C ILE A 360 -12.81 -22.72 -10.52
N PHE A 361 -12.86 -23.93 -9.99
CA PHE A 361 -12.63 -25.15 -10.79
C PHE A 361 -13.60 -25.29 -11.93
N GLU A 362 -14.90 -25.10 -11.69
CA GLU A 362 -15.92 -25.14 -12.74
C GLU A 362 -15.62 -24.12 -13.85
N LYS A 363 -15.20 -22.91 -13.47
CA LYS A 363 -14.83 -21.87 -14.43
C LYS A 363 -13.61 -22.27 -15.26
N ILE A 364 -12.54 -22.76 -14.63
CA ILE A 364 -11.31 -23.20 -15.30
C ILE A 364 -11.64 -24.37 -16.26
N ASP A 365 -12.42 -25.33 -15.80
CA ASP A 365 -12.77 -26.51 -16.60
C ASP A 365 -13.62 -26.12 -17.82
N SER A 366 -14.47 -25.09 -17.69
CA SER A 366 -15.30 -24.56 -18.79
C SER A 366 -14.55 -23.72 -19.82
N ASP A 367 -13.36 -23.25 -19.52
CA ASP A 367 -12.56 -22.47 -20.46
C ASP A 367 -12.10 -23.34 -21.62
N PRO A 368 -12.18 -22.83 -22.88
CA PRO A 368 -11.89 -23.63 -24.09
C PRO A 368 -10.39 -23.93 -24.29
N GLU A 369 -9.52 -23.31 -23.49
CA GLU A 369 -8.08 -23.46 -23.59
C GLU A 369 -7.61 -24.88 -23.20
N SER A 370 -6.46 -25.29 -23.75
CA SER A 370 -5.86 -26.57 -23.41
C SER A 370 -5.36 -26.62 -21.96
N MET A 371 -5.16 -27.83 -21.44
CA MET A 371 -4.54 -28.01 -20.12
C MET A 371 -3.10 -27.52 -20.05
N GLU A 372 -2.43 -27.34 -21.17
CA GLU A 372 -1.11 -26.69 -21.21
C GLU A 372 -1.18 -25.23 -20.79
N VAL A 373 -2.28 -24.54 -21.08
CA VAL A 373 -2.51 -23.13 -20.74
C VAL A 373 -3.12 -23.00 -19.34
N LYS A 374 -4.23 -23.68 -19.09
CA LYS A 374 -4.99 -23.51 -17.83
C LYS A 374 -4.54 -24.40 -16.67
N GLY A 375 -3.62 -25.33 -16.92
CA GLY A 375 -3.21 -26.33 -15.94
C GLY A 375 -2.52 -25.74 -14.72
N THR A 376 -1.74 -24.67 -14.88
CA THR A 376 -1.07 -24.01 -13.75
C THR A 376 -2.10 -23.44 -12.76
N GLU A 377 -3.11 -22.74 -13.25
CA GLU A 377 -4.18 -22.20 -12.40
C GLU A 377 -4.95 -23.33 -11.71
N ARG A 378 -5.28 -24.41 -12.46
CA ARG A 378 -5.98 -25.57 -11.91
C ARG A 378 -5.21 -26.19 -10.75
N HIS A 379 -3.92 -26.49 -10.92
CA HIS A 379 -3.07 -27.08 -9.90
C HIS A 379 -2.85 -26.14 -8.70
N LEU A 380 -2.74 -24.86 -8.95
CA LEU A 380 -2.62 -23.86 -7.89
C LEU A 380 -3.84 -23.92 -6.95
N TRP A 381 -5.05 -23.90 -7.50
CA TRP A 381 -6.27 -23.93 -6.70
C TRP A 381 -6.52 -25.28 -6.03
N GLU A 382 -6.08 -26.39 -6.62
CA GLU A 382 -6.10 -27.71 -5.98
C GLU A 382 -5.26 -27.72 -4.69
N LYS A 383 -4.05 -27.15 -4.74
CA LYS A 383 -3.18 -27.02 -3.58
C LYS A 383 -3.79 -26.13 -2.50
N ILE A 384 -4.38 -24.99 -2.89
CA ILE A 384 -5.03 -24.07 -1.96
C ILE A 384 -6.27 -24.70 -1.34
N TYR A 385 -7.11 -25.35 -2.12
CA TYR A 385 -8.29 -26.09 -1.63
C TYR A 385 -7.92 -27.09 -0.55
N ARG A 386 -6.92 -27.94 -0.85
CA ARG A 386 -6.44 -28.95 0.09
C ARG A 386 -5.87 -28.30 1.36
N LYS A 387 -5.05 -27.27 1.24
CA LYS A 387 -4.43 -26.61 2.39
C LYS A 387 -5.47 -25.92 3.25
N SER A 388 -6.43 -25.23 2.65
CA SER A 388 -7.52 -24.56 3.36
C SER A 388 -8.42 -25.54 4.13
N GLY A 389 -8.74 -26.68 3.54
CA GLY A 389 -9.52 -27.72 4.20
C GLY A 389 -8.76 -28.41 5.33
N LEU A 390 -7.45 -28.68 5.13
CA LEU A 390 -6.63 -29.43 6.06
C LEU A 390 -6.34 -28.66 7.37
N GLY A 391 -6.03 -27.36 7.29
CA GLY A 391 -5.68 -26.54 8.45
C GLY A 391 -6.82 -25.68 8.98
N ARG A 392 -7.72 -25.26 8.11
CA ARG A 392 -8.84 -24.37 8.45
C ARG A 392 -8.39 -23.12 9.21
N ARG A 393 -7.40 -22.43 8.66
CA ARG A 393 -6.80 -21.21 9.23
C ARG A 393 -7.77 -20.04 9.19
N THR A 394 -7.90 -19.31 10.31
CA THR A 394 -8.71 -18.10 10.42
C THR A 394 -7.88 -16.89 10.81
N GLY A 395 -8.40 -15.71 10.61
CA GLY A 395 -7.77 -14.44 10.97
C GLY A 395 -8.74 -13.51 11.69
N VAL A 396 -9.13 -13.85 12.91
CA VAL A 396 -9.89 -12.97 13.77
C VAL A 396 -8.96 -11.91 14.36
N GLY A 397 -9.31 -10.65 14.16
CA GLY A 397 -8.58 -9.51 14.67
C GLY A 397 -9.49 -8.43 15.21
N ILE A 398 -8.96 -7.23 15.27
CA ILE A 398 -9.66 -6.07 15.85
C ILE A 398 -9.55 -4.83 14.96
N THR A 399 -10.42 -3.89 15.24
CA THR A 399 -10.30 -2.49 14.80
C THR A 399 -10.67 -1.58 15.97
N ALA A 400 -10.37 -0.29 15.88
CA ALA A 400 -10.71 0.72 16.89
C ALA A 400 -9.94 0.61 18.22
N GLU A 401 -8.74 0.07 18.24
CA GLU A 401 -7.92 0.03 19.48
C GLU A 401 -7.72 1.42 20.07
N GLY A 402 -7.32 2.40 19.25
CA GLY A 402 -7.11 3.77 19.70
C GLY A 402 -8.36 4.43 20.28
N ASP A 403 -9.49 4.27 19.60
CA ASP A 403 -10.78 4.84 20.07
C ASP A 403 -11.32 4.12 21.31
N MET A 404 -11.12 2.82 21.42
CA MET A 404 -11.47 2.07 22.64
C MET A 404 -10.72 2.62 23.84
N LEU A 405 -9.40 2.78 23.75
CA LEU A 405 -8.59 3.32 24.82
C LEU A 405 -9.02 4.74 25.21
N ALA A 406 -9.21 5.61 24.21
CA ALA A 406 -9.71 6.98 24.45
C ALA A 406 -11.07 6.99 25.14
N ALA A 407 -12.01 6.15 24.72
CA ALA A 407 -13.34 6.03 25.30
C ALA A 407 -13.32 5.55 26.77
N MET A 408 -12.30 4.75 27.12
CA MET A 408 -12.04 4.31 28.50
C MET A 408 -11.30 5.35 29.35
N GLY A 409 -10.92 6.49 28.77
CA GLY A 409 -10.11 7.48 29.44
C GLY A 409 -8.64 7.10 29.57
N LEU A 410 -8.17 6.15 28.78
CA LEU A 410 -6.80 5.67 28.74
C LEU A 410 -6.02 6.32 27.60
N ARG A 411 -4.84 6.86 27.91
CA ARG A 411 -4.00 7.48 26.89
C ARG A 411 -3.18 6.41 26.15
N TYR A 412 -3.37 6.31 24.84
CA TYR A 412 -2.53 5.45 23.99
C TYR A 412 -1.05 5.81 24.17
N GLY A 413 -0.18 4.82 24.36
CA GLY A 413 1.25 5.04 24.59
C GLY A 413 1.64 5.19 26.06
N THR A 414 0.79 4.75 26.99
CA THR A 414 1.09 4.66 28.42
C THR A 414 1.10 3.20 28.88
N GLU A 415 1.74 2.94 30.03
CA GLU A 415 1.76 1.59 30.61
C GLU A 415 0.35 1.11 30.96
N GLU A 416 -0.46 1.97 31.53
CA GLU A 416 -1.85 1.67 31.93
C GLU A 416 -2.71 1.28 30.73
N ALA A 417 -2.60 2.01 29.60
CA ALA A 417 -3.28 1.66 28.35
C ALA A 417 -2.75 0.34 27.77
N THR A 418 -1.45 0.09 27.90
CA THR A 418 -0.80 -1.14 27.44
C THR A 418 -1.30 -2.36 28.22
N GLU A 419 -1.39 -2.26 29.53
CA GLU A 419 -1.92 -3.33 30.39
C GLU A 419 -3.39 -3.65 30.05
N PHE A 420 -4.20 -2.61 29.82
CA PHE A 420 -5.59 -2.79 29.44
C PHE A 420 -5.71 -3.47 28.05
N SER A 421 -4.96 -3.02 27.07
CA SER A 421 -4.92 -3.63 25.75
C SER A 421 -4.46 -5.09 25.81
N GLU A 422 -3.44 -5.41 26.59
CA GLU A 422 -3.01 -6.79 26.79
C GLU A 422 -4.13 -7.66 27.37
N LYS A 423 -4.88 -7.15 28.35
CA LYS A 423 -6.04 -7.84 28.93
C LYS A 423 -7.12 -8.12 27.88
N VAL A 424 -7.42 -7.14 27.03
CA VAL A 424 -8.38 -7.29 25.92
C VAL A 424 -7.92 -8.38 24.96
N HIS A 425 -6.68 -8.35 24.50
CA HIS A 425 -6.14 -9.34 23.56
C HIS A 425 -5.94 -10.72 24.17
N LYS A 426 -5.58 -10.82 25.45
CA LYS A 426 -5.61 -12.09 26.20
C LYS A 426 -7.00 -12.69 26.20
N THR A 427 -8.03 -11.89 26.44
CA THR A 427 -9.43 -12.34 26.38
C THR A 427 -9.79 -12.86 25.00
N ILE A 428 -9.39 -12.16 23.93
CA ILE A 428 -9.62 -12.62 22.55
C ILE A 428 -8.96 -13.97 22.31
N ALA A 429 -7.70 -14.13 22.71
CA ALA A 429 -6.96 -15.39 22.51
C ALA A 429 -7.66 -16.57 23.20
N LEU A 430 -8.01 -16.41 24.47
CA LEU A 430 -8.65 -17.44 25.24
C LEU A 430 -10.03 -17.80 24.67
N GLU A 431 -10.86 -16.83 24.36
CA GLU A 431 -12.24 -17.08 23.90
C GLU A 431 -12.29 -17.58 22.45
N ALA A 432 -11.39 -17.14 21.58
CA ALA A 432 -11.30 -17.67 20.22
C ALA A 432 -10.85 -19.14 20.21
N TYR A 433 -9.84 -19.47 20.99
CA TYR A 433 -9.40 -20.87 21.14
C TYR A 433 -10.44 -21.75 21.79
N ARG A 434 -11.14 -21.26 22.83
CA ARG A 434 -12.29 -21.96 23.44
C ARG A 434 -13.39 -22.22 22.41
N SER A 435 -13.73 -21.22 21.60
CA SER A 435 -14.71 -21.36 20.52
C SER A 435 -14.26 -22.41 19.50
N SER A 436 -12.97 -22.39 19.12
CA SER A 436 -12.41 -23.39 18.20
C SER A 436 -12.44 -24.82 18.77
N VAL A 437 -12.21 -24.99 20.09
CA VAL A 437 -12.38 -26.28 20.79
C VAL A 437 -13.84 -26.72 20.80
N ASN A 438 -14.76 -25.82 21.10
CA ASN A 438 -16.20 -26.12 21.08
C ASN A 438 -16.68 -26.49 19.68
N MET A 439 -16.19 -25.82 18.64
CA MET A 439 -16.46 -26.21 17.26
C MET A 439 -15.87 -27.58 16.91
N ALA A 440 -14.71 -27.94 17.46
CA ALA A 440 -14.17 -29.30 17.28
C ALA A 440 -15.09 -30.37 17.86
N LYS A 441 -15.75 -30.10 18.99
CA LYS A 441 -16.76 -31.00 19.56
C LYS A 441 -17.98 -31.18 18.65
N GLU A 442 -18.38 -30.12 17.96
CA GLU A 442 -19.55 -30.10 17.08
C GLU A 442 -19.27 -30.52 15.64
N ARG A 443 -18.12 -30.14 15.11
CA ARG A 443 -17.77 -30.20 13.68
C ARG A 443 -16.54 -31.05 13.36
N GLY A 444 -15.84 -31.54 14.38
CA GLY A 444 -14.55 -32.21 14.28
C GLY A 444 -13.36 -31.25 14.32
N ALA A 445 -12.22 -31.70 14.81
CA ALA A 445 -10.97 -30.95 14.81
C ALA A 445 -10.42 -30.82 13.38
N PHE A 446 -9.49 -29.86 13.16
CA PHE A 446 -8.76 -29.87 11.90
C PHE A 446 -7.99 -31.17 11.73
N GLU A 447 -7.91 -31.66 10.50
CA GLU A 447 -7.60 -33.07 10.17
C GLU A 447 -6.29 -33.59 10.77
N ILE A 448 -5.26 -32.76 10.82
CA ILE A 448 -3.91 -33.13 11.28
C ILE A 448 -3.63 -32.77 12.74
N TYR A 449 -4.63 -32.36 13.50
CA TYR A 449 -4.43 -31.95 14.89
C TYR A 449 -3.74 -33.07 15.72
N ASP A 450 -2.67 -32.68 16.42
CA ASP A 450 -1.93 -33.54 17.32
C ASP A 450 -1.38 -32.72 18.50
N ALA A 451 -1.90 -32.95 19.69
CA ALA A 451 -1.50 -32.26 20.92
C ALA A 451 0.00 -32.42 21.26
N GLU A 452 0.59 -33.61 20.95
CA GLU A 452 1.99 -33.86 21.24
C GLU A 452 2.93 -33.00 20.39
N ARG A 453 2.54 -32.65 19.15
CA ARG A 453 3.29 -31.72 18.30
C ARG A 453 3.36 -30.32 18.88
N GLU A 454 2.33 -29.88 19.57
CA GLU A 454 2.17 -28.51 20.08
C GLU A 454 2.70 -28.34 21.52
N LYS A 455 3.04 -29.40 22.22
CA LYS A 455 3.38 -29.35 23.66
C LYS A 455 4.51 -28.39 24.06
N ASN A 456 5.42 -28.09 23.15
CA ASN A 456 6.54 -27.18 23.37
C ASN A 456 6.34 -25.79 22.71
N ASN A 457 5.20 -25.54 22.09
CA ASN A 457 4.94 -24.27 21.47
C ASN A 457 4.70 -23.18 22.52
N PRO A 458 5.42 -22.04 22.48
CA PRO A 458 5.29 -21.00 23.51
C PRO A 458 3.90 -20.37 23.58
N PHE A 459 3.22 -20.20 22.45
CA PHE A 459 1.86 -19.65 22.42
C PHE A 459 0.85 -20.58 23.09
N ILE A 460 0.89 -21.85 22.75
CA ILE A 460 0.02 -22.88 23.38
C ILE A 460 0.31 -22.99 24.87
N ASN A 461 1.57 -22.93 25.29
CA ASN A 461 1.94 -22.96 26.71
C ASN A 461 1.43 -21.73 27.47
N ARG A 462 1.40 -20.55 26.85
CA ARG A 462 0.78 -19.35 27.42
C ARG A 462 -0.73 -19.52 27.63
N LEU A 463 -1.42 -20.12 26.66
CA LEU A 463 -2.85 -20.47 26.83
C LEU A 463 -3.05 -21.43 27.99
N LYS A 464 -2.21 -22.46 28.10
CA LYS A 464 -2.24 -23.46 29.20
C LYS A 464 -2.04 -22.78 30.56
N GLU A 465 -1.08 -21.88 30.68
CA GLU A 465 -0.84 -21.14 31.94
C GLU A 465 -2.02 -20.22 32.30
N ALA A 466 -2.61 -19.56 31.30
CA ALA A 466 -3.73 -18.64 31.51
C ALA A 466 -5.05 -19.35 31.80
N ASP A 467 -5.28 -20.53 31.19
CA ASP A 467 -6.51 -21.32 31.33
C ASP A 467 -6.19 -22.82 31.18
N PRO A 468 -5.80 -23.49 32.27
CA PRO A 468 -5.49 -24.93 32.25
C PRO A 468 -6.65 -25.82 31.80
N GLU A 469 -7.89 -25.44 32.10
CA GLU A 469 -9.09 -26.19 31.72
C GLU A 469 -9.26 -26.14 30.18
N LEU A 470 -9.13 -24.99 29.57
CA LEU A 470 -9.15 -24.87 28.13
C LEU A 470 -8.09 -25.75 27.46
N TYR A 471 -6.89 -25.79 28.01
CA TYR A 471 -5.81 -26.64 27.48
C TYR A 471 -6.17 -28.15 27.56
N GLU A 472 -6.71 -28.63 28.68
CA GLU A 472 -7.11 -30.03 28.82
C GLU A 472 -8.27 -30.37 27.88
N GLU A 473 -9.25 -29.49 27.71
CA GLU A 473 -10.30 -29.69 26.71
C GLU A 473 -9.76 -29.73 25.28
N MET A 474 -8.84 -28.81 24.95
CA MET A 474 -8.19 -28.79 23.63
C MET A 474 -7.39 -30.05 23.37
N LYS A 475 -6.65 -30.52 24.35
CA LYS A 475 -5.92 -31.80 24.28
C LYS A 475 -6.85 -32.98 24.03
N LYS A 476 -8.03 -32.99 24.66
CA LYS A 476 -9.00 -34.09 24.58
C LYS A 476 -9.79 -34.08 23.25
N TYR A 477 -10.27 -32.94 22.84
CA TYR A 477 -11.19 -32.79 21.70
C TYR A 477 -10.55 -32.21 20.43
N GLY A 478 -9.35 -31.67 20.55
CA GLY A 478 -8.74 -30.87 19.50
C GLY A 478 -9.36 -29.49 19.39
N ARG A 479 -9.00 -28.78 18.34
CA ARG A 479 -9.66 -27.54 17.93
C ARG A 479 -9.94 -27.54 16.43
N ARG A 480 -10.90 -26.75 16.01
CA ARG A 480 -11.37 -26.67 14.61
C ARG A 480 -10.35 -26.05 13.67
N ASN A 481 -9.55 -25.09 14.14
CA ASN A 481 -8.69 -24.23 13.33
C ASN A 481 -7.23 -24.33 13.79
N ILE A 482 -6.30 -24.47 12.84
CA ILE A 482 -4.85 -24.60 13.12
C ILE A 482 -4.28 -23.32 13.75
N ALA A 483 -4.74 -22.16 13.30
CA ALA A 483 -4.43 -20.86 13.86
C ALA A 483 -5.66 -19.95 13.72
N CYS A 484 -5.82 -18.97 14.61
CA CYS A 484 -7.07 -18.25 14.78
C CYS A 484 -6.98 -16.72 14.61
N LEU A 485 -5.86 -16.11 15.01
CA LEU A 485 -5.82 -14.68 15.34
C LEU A 485 -4.80 -13.92 14.49
N THR A 486 -5.18 -12.73 14.04
CA THR A 486 -4.27 -11.79 13.37
C THR A 486 -4.79 -10.36 13.52
N ILE A 487 -3.91 -9.37 13.51
CA ILE A 487 -4.31 -7.96 13.49
C ILE A 487 -3.96 -7.36 12.13
N ALA A 488 -4.99 -7.18 11.32
CA ALA A 488 -4.91 -6.56 10.00
C ALA A 488 -4.96 -5.03 10.08
N PRO A 489 -4.53 -4.30 9.02
CA PRO A 489 -4.55 -2.84 9.01
C PRO A 489 -5.93 -2.21 9.12
N THR A 490 -6.97 -2.85 8.60
CA THR A 490 -8.37 -2.37 8.53
C THR A 490 -8.57 -0.96 7.95
N GLY A 491 -7.62 -0.46 7.17
CA GLY A 491 -7.59 0.94 6.72
C GLY A 491 -8.83 1.40 5.96
N THR A 492 -9.38 0.56 5.09
CA THR A 492 -10.59 0.91 4.32
C THR A 492 -11.87 0.70 5.13
N THR A 493 -11.95 -0.40 5.89
CA THR A 493 -13.14 -0.73 6.68
C THR A 493 -13.31 0.20 7.88
N SER A 494 -12.25 0.75 8.43
CA SER A 494 -12.31 1.76 9.50
C SER A 494 -13.00 3.06 9.08
N LEU A 495 -13.03 3.38 7.80
CA LEU A 495 -13.81 4.51 7.28
C LEU A 495 -15.32 4.27 7.43
N MET A 496 -15.76 3.03 7.28
CA MET A 496 -17.16 2.63 7.44
C MET A 496 -17.54 2.39 8.91
N THR A 497 -16.62 1.90 9.73
CA THR A 497 -16.82 1.83 11.19
C THR A 497 -16.73 3.19 11.87
N GLN A 498 -16.17 4.17 11.18
CA GLN A 498 -15.96 5.53 11.69
C GLN A 498 -15.09 5.53 12.97
N THR A 499 -14.02 4.74 12.94
CA THR A 499 -13.10 4.51 14.05
C THR A 499 -11.64 4.61 13.62
N THR A 500 -10.74 4.54 14.59
CA THR A 500 -9.32 4.29 14.32
C THR A 500 -9.13 2.91 13.68
N SER A 501 -8.02 2.72 12.94
CA SER A 501 -7.74 1.51 12.16
C SER A 501 -6.90 0.52 12.97
N GLY A 502 -7.30 -0.75 12.99
CA GLY A 502 -6.52 -1.82 13.61
C GLY A 502 -6.05 -1.47 15.02
N ILE A 503 -4.77 -1.70 15.25
CA ILE A 503 -4.10 -1.39 16.52
C ILE A 503 -3.63 0.09 16.61
N GLU A 504 -3.76 0.85 15.51
CA GLU A 504 -3.17 2.18 15.42
C GLU A 504 -3.87 3.21 16.32
N PRO A 505 -3.13 4.20 16.86
CA PRO A 505 -3.73 5.38 17.48
C PRO A 505 -4.44 6.22 16.42
N VAL A 506 -5.24 7.20 16.84
CA VAL A 506 -5.82 8.17 15.92
C VAL A 506 -4.71 8.88 15.15
N PHE A 507 -4.91 9.09 13.85
CA PHE A 507 -3.93 9.83 13.06
C PHE A 507 -3.90 11.31 13.48
N MET A 508 -5.06 11.96 13.41
CA MET A 508 -5.30 13.32 13.91
C MET A 508 -6.73 13.40 14.44
N PRO A 509 -6.96 13.89 15.66
CA PRO A 509 -8.32 14.03 16.20
C PRO A 509 -9.10 15.15 15.53
N VAL A 510 -8.39 16.15 15.00
CA VAL A 510 -8.96 17.33 14.32
C VAL A 510 -8.08 17.68 13.13
N TYR A 511 -8.68 17.91 11.97
CA TYR A 511 -7.96 18.37 10.78
C TYR A 511 -8.77 19.39 9.99
N LYS A 512 -8.10 20.21 9.19
CA LYS A 512 -8.72 21.20 8.33
C LYS A 512 -8.87 20.66 6.93
N ARG A 513 -10.03 20.88 6.33
CA ARG A 513 -10.29 20.69 4.90
C ARG A 513 -10.56 22.03 4.24
N ARG A 514 -10.21 22.12 2.97
CA ARG A 514 -10.57 23.23 2.09
C ARG A 514 -11.59 22.76 1.08
N ARG A 515 -12.64 23.54 0.88
CA ARG A 515 -13.53 23.40 -0.26
C ARG A 515 -13.57 24.70 -1.05
N LYS A 516 -13.65 24.58 -2.36
CA LYS A 516 -13.86 25.75 -3.23
C LYS A 516 -15.27 26.24 -3.04
N VAL A 517 -15.41 27.55 -2.87
CA VAL A 517 -16.71 28.23 -2.79
C VAL A 517 -17.20 28.48 -4.21
N ASN A 518 -18.41 27.98 -4.54
CA ASN A 518 -19.02 28.25 -5.82
C ASN A 518 -19.80 29.55 -5.80
N PRO A 519 -19.99 30.22 -6.95
CA PRO A 519 -20.71 31.50 -7.01
C PRO A 519 -22.15 31.50 -6.47
N ASN A 520 -22.77 30.32 -6.38
CA ASN A 520 -24.15 30.14 -5.92
C ASN A 520 -24.25 29.65 -4.47
N ASP A 521 -23.12 29.46 -3.79
CA ASP A 521 -23.12 29.06 -2.40
C ASP A 521 -23.55 30.24 -1.52
N THR A 522 -24.67 30.10 -0.79
CA THR A 522 -25.18 31.08 0.15
C THR A 522 -24.76 30.71 1.58
N ASN A 523 -24.44 31.70 2.42
CA ASN A 523 -24.02 31.52 3.82
C ASN A 523 -22.67 30.80 3.99
N VAL A 524 -21.74 30.98 3.09
CA VAL A 524 -20.38 30.45 3.13
C VAL A 524 -19.39 31.54 3.49
N HIS A 525 -18.48 31.25 4.41
CA HIS A 525 -17.39 32.16 4.78
C HIS A 525 -16.19 31.89 3.88
N VAL A 526 -15.63 32.92 3.29
CA VAL A 526 -14.39 32.83 2.51
C VAL A 526 -13.21 33.04 3.45
N ASP A 527 -12.45 31.98 3.71
CA ASP A 527 -11.26 32.04 4.56
C ASP A 527 -9.97 32.31 3.80
N PHE A 528 -9.96 31.95 2.53
CA PHE A 528 -8.79 32.09 1.68
C PHE A 528 -9.20 32.31 0.23
N VAL A 529 -8.53 33.23 -0.43
CA VAL A 529 -8.62 33.39 -1.88
C VAL A 529 -7.23 33.05 -2.42
N ASP A 530 -7.15 32.11 -3.33
CA ASP A 530 -5.89 31.74 -3.94
C ASP A 530 -5.39 32.78 -4.92
N GLU A 531 -4.19 32.61 -5.43
CA GLU A 531 -3.57 33.56 -6.40
C GLU A 531 -4.36 33.63 -7.73
N THR A 532 -5.27 32.70 -7.97
CA THR A 532 -6.13 32.61 -9.14
C THR A 532 -7.50 33.30 -8.94
N GLY A 533 -7.75 33.78 -7.73
CA GLY A 533 -9.00 34.44 -7.36
C GLY A 533 -10.11 33.50 -6.97
N ASP A 534 -9.81 32.18 -6.83
CA ASP A 534 -10.76 31.21 -6.33
C ASP A 534 -10.89 31.34 -4.81
N ALA A 535 -12.13 31.44 -4.36
CA ALA A 535 -12.46 31.54 -2.95
C ALA A 535 -12.59 30.13 -2.34
N PHE A 536 -12.02 29.93 -1.17
CA PHE A 536 -12.08 28.69 -0.42
C PHE A 536 -12.60 28.93 0.99
N GLU A 537 -13.42 28.03 1.44
CA GLU A 537 -13.78 27.91 2.85
C GLU A 537 -12.90 26.83 3.48
N GLU A 538 -12.26 27.17 4.58
CA GLU A 538 -11.60 26.21 5.46
C GLU A 538 -12.57 25.80 6.56
N TYR A 539 -12.84 24.52 6.64
CA TYR A 539 -13.67 23.99 7.71
C TYR A 539 -12.95 22.87 8.49
N VAL A 540 -13.26 22.82 9.76
CA VAL A 540 -12.69 21.86 10.67
C VAL A 540 -13.45 20.54 10.54
N VAL A 541 -12.73 19.44 10.46
CA VAL A 541 -13.29 18.09 10.51
C VAL A 541 -12.75 17.39 11.75
N PHE A 542 -13.68 16.93 12.56
CA PHE A 542 -13.37 16.17 13.75
C PHE A 542 -13.38 14.66 13.43
N HIS A 543 -12.42 13.91 13.98
CA HIS A 543 -12.50 12.46 14.01
C HIS A 543 -13.81 12.04 14.68
N HIS A 544 -14.53 11.05 14.15
CA HIS A 544 -15.88 10.71 14.60
C HIS A 544 -15.99 10.47 16.11
N LYS A 545 -15.05 9.77 16.70
CA LYS A 545 -15.08 9.49 18.15
C LYS A 545 -14.61 10.67 18.99
N PHE A 546 -13.77 11.54 18.45
CA PHE A 546 -13.48 12.84 19.05
C PHE A 546 -14.73 13.72 19.11
N LEU A 547 -15.52 13.71 18.05
CA LEU A 547 -16.81 14.39 18.02
C LEU A 547 -17.77 13.85 19.08
N THR A 548 -17.79 12.53 19.29
CA THR A 548 -18.56 11.90 20.37
C THR A 548 -18.06 12.37 21.74
N TRP A 549 -16.73 12.42 21.96
CA TRP A 549 -16.16 12.96 23.18
C TRP A 549 -16.59 14.42 23.44
N MET A 550 -16.57 15.27 22.41
CA MET A 550 -17.03 16.66 22.51
C MET A 550 -18.47 16.73 23.00
N LYS A 551 -19.38 16.01 22.37
CA LYS A 551 -20.81 15.98 22.71
C LYS A 551 -21.05 15.51 24.14
N VAL A 552 -20.37 14.42 24.55
CA VAL A 552 -20.50 13.85 25.90
C VAL A 552 -19.99 14.83 26.96
N ASN A 553 -18.95 15.62 26.66
CA ASN A 553 -18.36 16.56 27.59
C ASN A 553 -18.88 18.01 27.43
N GLY A 554 -20.00 18.20 26.72
CA GLY A 554 -20.73 19.47 26.66
C GLY A 554 -20.12 20.50 25.70
N TYR A 555 -19.25 20.10 24.81
CA TYR A 555 -18.73 20.97 23.75
C TYR A 555 -19.66 20.93 22.53
N ASP A 556 -19.86 22.12 21.93
CA ASP A 556 -20.71 22.25 20.73
C ASP A 556 -19.88 21.92 19.47
N PRO A 557 -20.19 20.85 18.74
CA PRO A 557 -19.48 20.47 17.54
C PRO A 557 -19.71 21.42 16.36
N ASP A 558 -20.80 22.19 16.38
CA ASP A 558 -21.18 23.11 15.30
C ASP A 558 -20.56 24.50 15.49
N LYS A 559 -19.95 24.74 16.66
CA LYS A 559 -19.22 25.99 16.93
C LYS A 559 -18.00 26.09 16.01
N ARG A 560 -17.75 27.27 15.48
CA ARG A 560 -16.51 27.58 14.78
C ARG A 560 -15.39 27.85 15.79
N TYR A 561 -14.41 26.92 15.84
CA TYR A 561 -13.28 27.00 16.76
C TYR A 561 -12.07 27.67 16.12
N THR A 562 -11.35 28.50 16.88
CA THR A 562 -10.01 28.98 16.51
C THR A 562 -8.98 27.85 16.67
N GLN A 563 -7.78 28.04 16.16
CA GLN A 563 -6.73 27.04 16.32
C GLN A 563 -6.34 26.84 17.79
N GLU A 564 -6.26 27.93 18.55
CA GLU A 564 -5.98 27.88 19.99
C GLU A 564 -7.07 27.11 20.75
N GLU A 565 -8.36 27.35 20.44
CA GLU A 565 -9.47 26.61 21.05
C GLU A 565 -9.44 25.12 20.66
N ILE A 566 -9.04 24.77 19.43
CA ILE A 566 -8.86 23.38 18.99
C ILE A 566 -7.72 22.73 19.79
N ASP A 567 -6.60 23.40 19.93
CA ASP A 567 -5.44 22.88 20.66
C ASP A 567 -5.79 22.66 22.14
N GLU A 568 -6.57 23.57 22.75
CA GLU A 568 -7.09 23.39 24.12
C GLU A 568 -8.07 22.22 24.23
N LEU A 569 -8.96 22.03 23.26
CA LEU A 569 -9.88 20.90 23.24
C LEU A 569 -9.12 19.57 23.16
N VAL A 570 -8.16 19.48 22.25
CA VAL A 570 -7.31 18.28 22.11
C VAL A 570 -6.53 18.04 23.42
N ALA A 571 -6.00 19.09 24.04
CA ALA A 571 -5.26 18.98 25.29
C ALA A 571 -6.10 18.46 26.47
N LYS A 572 -7.41 18.73 26.47
CA LYS A 572 -8.36 18.22 27.47
C LYS A 572 -8.88 16.82 27.17
N SER A 573 -8.69 16.34 25.95
CA SER A 573 -9.21 15.06 25.48
C SER A 573 -8.28 13.88 25.80
N PRO A 574 -8.82 12.65 25.79
CA PRO A 574 -8.00 11.44 25.92
C PRO A 574 -7.08 11.20 24.71
N TYR A 575 -7.23 11.96 23.63
CA TYR A 575 -6.37 11.90 22.44
C TYR A 575 -5.11 12.76 22.55
N TYR A 576 -4.93 13.53 23.64
CA TYR A 576 -3.75 14.35 23.85
C TYR A 576 -2.49 13.51 23.96
N LYS A 577 -1.47 13.80 23.13
CA LYS A 577 -0.23 13.00 23.01
C LYS A 577 -0.48 11.51 22.75
N ALA A 578 -1.57 11.19 22.11
CA ALA A 578 -2.01 9.84 21.76
C ALA A 578 -2.34 9.72 20.28
N THR A 579 -1.76 10.58 19.44
CA THR A 579 -1.89 10.53 17.96
C THR A 579 -0.69 9.82 17.33
N SER A 580 -0.81 9.46 16.08
CA SER A 580 0.28 8.80 15.34
C SER A 580 1.59 9.60 15.35
N ASN A 581 1.51 10.94 15.40
CA ASN A 581 2.66 11.83 15.27
C ASN A 581 3.26 12.29 16.62
N ASP A 582 2.59 12.04 17.73
CA ASP A 582 3.05 12.52 19.04
C ASP A 582 2.96 11.50 20.19
N VAL A 583 2.53 10.28 19.88
CA VAL A 583 2.53 9.16 20.83
C VAL A 583 3.96 8.82 21.28
N ASP A 584 4.11 8.28 22.48
CA ASP A 584 5.37 7.64 22.85
C ASP A 584 5.60 6.40 21.98
N TRP A 585 6.46 6.52 20.97
CA TRP A 585 6.69 5.47 19.98
C TRP A 585 7.36 4.22 20.57
N LEU A 586 8.23 4.37 21.54
CA LEU A 586 8.84 3.23 22.24
C LEU A 586 7.79 2.47 23.04
N MET A 587 6.91 3.16 23.74
CA MET A 587 5.79 2.53 24.44
C MET A 587 4.80 1.87 23.45
N LYS A 588 4.55 2.48 22.28
CA LYS A 588 3.76 1.88 21.22
C LYS A 588 4.34 0.52 20.78
N VAL A 589 5.64 0.43 20.61
CA VAL A 589 6.35 -0.81 20.27
C VAL A 589 6.25 -1.84 21.39
N LYS A 590 6.43 -1.46 22.64
CA LYS A 590 6.26 -2.33 23.81
C LYS A 590 4.83 -2.86 23.92
N MET A 591 3.84 -2.03 23.67
CA MET A 591 2.43 -2.42 23.61
C MET A 591 2.21 -3.47 22.52
N GLN A 592 2.75 -3.27 21.31
CA GLN A 592 2.69 -4.27 20.25
C GLN A 592 3.29 -5.60 20.68
N GLY A 593 4.43 -5.60 21.35
CA GLY A 593 5.08 -6.82 21.86
C GLY A 593 4.24 -7.55 22.90
N ARG A 594 3.60 -6.83 23.81
CA ARG A 594 2.70 -7.40 24.82
C ARG A 594 1.42 -8.00 24.19
N ILE A 595 0.85 -7.31 23.22
CA ILE A 595 -0.32 -7.81 22.47
C ILE A 595 0.09 -9.02 21.61
N GLN A 596 1.28 -9.02 21.01
CA GLN A 596 1.77 -10.11 20.17
C GLN A 596 1.80 -11.46 20.88
N LYS A 597 2.00 -11.47 22.18
CA LYS A 597 1.93 -12.71 22.99
C LYS A 597 0.59 -13.43 22.88
N TRP A 598 -0.47 -12.69 22.56
CA TRP A 598 -1.84 -13.19 22.48
C TRP A 598 -2.38 -13.24 21.04
N VAL A 599 -1.51 -13.10 20.06
CA VAL A 599 -1.83 -13.21 18.63
C VAL A 599 -0.95 -14.29 18.02
N ASP A 600 -1.54 -15.38 17.58
CA ASP A 600 -0.80 -16.54 17.06
C ASP A 600 -0.19 -16.29 15.67
N HIS A 601 -0.80 -15.47 14.83
CA HIS A 601 -0.14 -14.93 13.65
C HIS A 601 0.69 -13.68 14.00
N SER A 602 0.54 -12.59 13.25
CA SER A 602 1.29 -11.37 13.47
C SER A 602 0.37 -10.13 13.52
N ILE A 603 0.99 -8.98 13.60
CA ILE A 603 0.32 -7.69 13.71
C ILE A 603 0.83 -6.79 12.59
N SER A 604 -0.08 -6.26 11.78
CA SER A 604 0.24 -5.16 10.87
C SER A 604 0.24 -3.85 11.64
N VAL A 605 1.40 -3.23 11.72
CA VAL A 605 1.58 -1.95 12.39
C VAL A 605 2.55 -1.08 11.63
N THR A 606 2.24 0.21 11.57
CA THR A 606 3.13 1.23 11.03
C THR A 606 3.41 2.27 12.08
N ILE A 607 4.67 2.47 12.39
CA ILE A 607 5.10 3.57 13.26
C ILE A 607 5.25 4.81 12.39
N ASN A 608 4.27 5.72 12.49
CA ASN A 608 4.33 7.00 11.79
C ASN A 608 5.20 7.98 12.58
N LEU A 609 6.17 8.55 11.91
CA LEU A 609 7.14 9.46 12.50
C LEU A 609 7.13 10.82 11.78
N PRO A 610 7.28 11.93 12.51
CA PRO A 610 7.48 13.24 11.90
C PRO A 610 8.72 13.29 11.00
N ASN A 611 8.76 14.23 10.07
CA ASN A 611 9.87 14.37 9.12
C ASN A 611 11.25 14.59 9.78
N ASN A 612 11.28 15.28 10.90
CA ASN A 612 12.51 15.72 11.57
C ASN A 612 13.15 14.69 12.54
N VAL A 613 12.68 13.44 12.54
CA VAL A 613 13.26 12.39 13.39
C VAL A 613 14.60 11.88 12.84
N SER A 614 15.48 11.47 13.74
CA SER A 614 16.78 10.90 13.42
C SER A 614 16.69 9.43 12.99
N GLU A 615 17.70 8.95 12.28
CA GLU A 615 17.89 7.52 12.00
C GLU A 615 18.08 6.70 13.28
N ASP A 616 18.70 7.30 14.30
CA ASP A 616 18.92 6.64 15.58
C ASP A 616 17.61 6.27 16.29
N LEU A 617 16.58 7.11 16.18
CA LEU A 617 15.25 6.75 16.70
C LEU A 617 14.68 5.52 16.00
N VAL A 618 14.83 5.42 14.67
CA VAL A 618 14.37 4.23 13.91
C VAL A 618 15.15 2.99 14.38
N ASN A 619 16.46 3.12 14.58
CA ASN A 619 17.27 2.04 15.16
C ASN A 619 16.76 1.60 16.53
N GLN A 620 16.51 2.54 17.45
CA GLN A 620 15.98 2.25 18.78
C GLN A 620 14.63 1.54 18.72
N LEU A 621 13.73 1.98 17.84
CA LEU A 621 12.40 1.38 17.68
C LEU A 621 12.48 -0.06 17.16
N TYR A 622 13.33 -0.33 16.19
CA TYR A 622 13.51 -1.68 15.65
C TYR A 622 14.18 -2.64 16.67
N VAL A 623 15.18 -2.17 17.39
CA VAL A 623 15.83 -2.98 18.45
C VAL A 623 14.83 -3.27 19.58
N GLU A 624 14.03 -2.28 20.00
CA GLU A 624 12.99 -2.48 21.00
C GLU A 624 11.91 -3.46 20.51
N ALA A 625 11.50 -3.37 19.24
CA ALA A 625 10.55 -4.30 18.65
C ALA A 625 11.05 -5.75 18.75
N TRP A 626 12.30 -6.00 18.40
CA TRP A 626 12.92 -7.31 18.54
C TRP A 626 12.96 -7.79 19.99
N ARG A 627 13.41 -6.93 20.92
CA ARG A 627 13.49 -7.24 22.37
C ARG A 627 12.12 -7.48 23.00
N SER A 628 11.11 -6.77 22.56
CA SER A 628 9.73 -6.90 23.07
C SER A 628 8.99 -8.10 22.51
N GLY A 629 9.58 -8.86 21.58
CA GLY A 629 8.98 -10.05 21.00
C GLY A 629 7.98 -9.77 19.88
N CYS A 630 8.06 -8.60 19.24
CA CYS A 630 7.31 -8.32 18.02
C CYS A 630 7.76 -9.26 16.90
N LYS A 631 6.85 -9.64 16.02
CA LYS A 631 7.14 -10.48 14.84
C LYS A 631 7.55 -9.68 13.62
N GLY A 632 7.20 -8.41 13.57
CA GLY A 632 7.58 -7.49 12.52
C GLY A 632 7.38 -6.04 12.93
N CYS A 633 7.98 -5.12 12.16
CA CYS A 633 7.85 -3.70 12.41
C CYS A 633 8.07 -2.94 11.10
N THR A 634 7.25 -1.93 10.85
CA THR A 634 7.39 -1.01 9.73
C THR A 634 7.38 0.42 10.23
N VAL A 635 8.28 1.24 9.72
CA VAL A 635 8.37 2.67 10.03
C VAL A 635 7.99 3.47 8.78
N TYR A 636 7.21 4.50 8.97
CA TYR A 636 6.93 5.51 7.96
C TYR A 636 7.28 6.89 8.50
N ARG A 637 8.28 7.55 7.92
CA ARG A 637 8.62 8.94 8.23
C ARG A 637 7.90 9.86 7.25
N ASP A 638 7.27 10.91 7.76
CA ASP A 638 6.55 11.88 6.95
C ASP A 638 7.45 12.45 5.85
N GLY A 639 6.95 12.45 4.61
CA GLY A 639 7.71 12.88 3.44
C GLY A 639 8.73 11.86 2.88
N SER A 640 8.83 10.65 3.44
CA SER A 640 9.72 9.60 2.91
C SER A 640 9.23 8.96 1.61
N ARG A 641 7.93 9.10 1.31
CA ARG A 641 7.32 8.69 0.03
C ARG A 641 6.45 9.81 -0.51
N ALA A 642 6.51 10.05 -1.81
CA ALA A 642 5.62 11.01 -2.48
C ALA A 642 4.16 10.52 -2.42
N GLY A 643 3.23 11.39 -1.99
CA GLY A 643 1.79 11.23 -2.18
C GLY A 643 1.03 10.38 -1.16
N VAL A 644 1.62 9.96 -0.03
CA VAL A 644 0.91 9.10 0.93
C VAL A 644 0.10 9.88 1.96
N LEU A 645 0.60 11.01 2.46
CA LEU A 645 -0.11 11.87 3.40
C LEU A 645 0.28 13.34 3.18
N LEU A 646 -0.69 14.23 3.08
CA LEU A 646 -0.46 15.67 3.10
C LEU A 646 -0.49 16.13 4.56
N SER A 647 0.66 16.52 5.10
CA SER A 647 0.75 17.16 6.39
C SER A 647 0.08 18.55 6.31
N THR A 648 -0.86 18.83 7.21
CA THR A 648 -1.52 20.13 7.34
C THR A 648 -0.74 21.13 8.16
N LYS A 649 0.49 20.81 8.61
CA LYS A 649 1.35 21.81 9.23
C LYS A 649 1.72 22.84 8.17
N LYS A 650 1.32 24.09 8.40
CA LYS A 650 1.91 25.26 7.70
C LYS A 650 3.42 25.10 7.83
N LYS A 651 4.12 24.95 6.70
CA LYS A 651 5.55 25.29 6.67
C LYS A 651 5.64 26.69 7.26
N ASP A 652 6.41 26.83 8.30
CA ASP A 652 6.63 28.15 8.90
C ASP A 652 7.05 29.10 7.79
N LYS A 653 6.32 30.23 7.65
CA LYS A 653 6.62 31.28 6.68
C LYS A 653 8.07 31.77 6.73
N LYS A 654 8.78 31.51 7.82
CA LYS A 654 10.20 31.81 7.96
C LYS A 654 11.13 30.95 7.10
N GLU A 655 10.79 29.67 6.86
CA GLU A 655 11.60 28.83 5.94
C GLU A 655 11.30 29.12 4.48
N GLU A 656 10.07 29.58 4.13
CA GLU A 656 9.76 30.04 2.77
C GLU A 656 10.34 31.43 2.48
N GLU A 657 10.51 32.30 3.47
CA GLU A 657 11.15 33.61 3.28
C GLU A 657 12.69 33.50 3.16
N GLU A 658 13.33 32.55 3.82
CA GLU A 658 14.77 32.27 3.60
C GLU A 658 15.06 31.57 2.27
N CYS A 659 14.11 30.82 1.72
CA CYS A 659 14.23 30.27 0.36
C CYS A 659 13.96 31.27 -0.77
N ARG A 660 13.32 32.40 -0.47
CA ARG A 660 13.02 33.45 -1.48
C ARG A 660 14.14 34.50 -1.67
N CYS A 661 15.18 34.46 -0.86
CA CYS A 661 16.17 35.54 -0.81
C CYS A 661 17.51 35.28 -1.53
N LYS A 662 17.67 34.18 -2.27
CA LYS A 662 18.80 34.09 -3.21
C LYS A 662 18.26 34.15 -4.62
N PRO A 663 18.60 35.17 -5.41
CA PRO A 663 18.28 35.14 -6.84
C PRO A 663 18.87 33.88 -7.45
N PRO A 664 18.14 33.16 -8.31
CA PRO A 664 18.61 31.93 -8.88
C PRO A 664 19.95 32.19 -9.57
N GLN A 665 20.97 31.43 -9.16
CA GLN A 665 22.33 31.59 -9.70
C GLN A 665 22.29 31.30 -11.21
N VAL A 666 22.57 32.26 -12.05
CA VAL A 666 22.68 32.05 -13.50
C VAL A 666 23.93 31.23 -13.76
N VAL A 667 23.77 30.07 -14.36
CA VAL A 667 24.92 29.19 -14.72
C VAL A 667 25.53 29.77 -16.00
N GLU A 668 26.66 30.43 -15.86
CA GLU A 668 27.39 31.00 -17.01
C GLU A 668 28.00 29.93 -17.91
N VAL A 669 28.41 28.80 -17.33
CA VAL A 669 29.00 27.67 -18.04
C VAL A 669 28.04 26.49 -18.06
N ARG A 670 27.72 26.02 -19.26
CA ARG A 670 26.87 24.83 -19.44
C ARG A 670 27.53 23.60 -18.84
N PRO A 671 26.84 22.85 -17.94
CA PRO A 671 27.35 21.56 -17.44
C PRO A 671 27.65 20.57 -18.58
N LYS A 672 28.62 19.65 -18.36
CA LYS A 672 28.98 18.64 -19.36
C LYS A 672 27.78 17.73 -19.68
N VAL A 673 27.01 17.36 -18.69
CA VAL A 673 25.86 16.47 -18.80
C VAL A 673 24.62 17.18 -18.24
N LEU A 674 23.51 17.11 -18.98
CA LEU A 674 22.20 17.56 -18.52
C LEU A 674 21.20 16.41 -18.65
N GLU A 675 20.36 16.22 -17.64
CA GLU A 675 19.16 15.39 -17.78
C GLU A 675 18.26 15.99 -18.85
N ALA A 676 17.57 15.16 -19.62
CA ALA A 676 16.75 15.62 -20.72
C ALA A 676 15.48 14.83 -20.89
N ASP A 677 14.39 15.56 -21.16
CA ASP A 677 13.14 14.98 -21.59
C ASP A 677 13.03 14.90 -23.10
N VAL A 678 12.30 13.89 -23.55
CA VAL A 678 12.05 13.63 -24.98
C VAL A 678 10.58 13.92 -25.30
N VAL A 679 10.34 14.89 -26.17
CA VAL A 679 9.00 15.25 -26.63
C VAL A 679 8.90 15.04 -28.14
N ARG A 680 7.94 14.22 -28.57
CA ARG A 680 7.67 13.94 -29.97
C ARG A 680 6.54 14.82 -30.51
N PHE A 681 6.73 15.31 -31.70
CA PHE A 681 5.72 16.14 -32.39
C PHE A 681 5.77 15.90 -33.91
N GLN A 682 4.86 16.52 -34.62
CA GLN A 682 4.86 16.57 -36.09
C GLN A 682 5.24 17.96 -36.55
N ASN A 683 6.08 18.03 -37.58
CA ASN A 683 6.35 19.22 -38.36
C ASN A 683 5.90 18.95 -39.80
N ASN A 684 4.80 19.58 -40.22
CA ASN A 684 4.08 19.22 -41.45
C ASN A 684 3.62 17.74 -41.38
N LYS A 685 4.15 16.87 -42.20
CA LYS A 685 3.86 15.42 -42.24
C LYS A 685 4.99 14.57 -41.67
N GLU A 686 6.08 15.19 -41.27
CA GLU A 686 7.27 14.50 -40.75
C GLU A 686 7.19 14.31 -39.24
N LYS A 687 7.81 13.24 -38.73
CA LYS A 687 7.95 12.96 -37.31
C LYS A 687 9.21 13.65 -36.77
N TRP A 688 9.04 14.44 -35.75
CA TRP A 688 10.11 15.20 -35.10
C TRP A 688 10.22 14.88 -33.62
N VAL A 689 11.39 15.16 -33.09
CA VAL A 689 11.67 15.01 -31.67
C VAL A 689 12.35 16.27 -31.14
N ALA A 690 11.97 16.69 -29.92
CA ALA A 690 12.65 17.69 -29.12
C ALA A 690 13.31 17.03 -27.93
N PHE A 691 14.58 17.36 -27.67
CA PHE A 691 15.30 17.04 -26.44
C PHE A 691 15.36 18.30 -25.60
N VAL A 692 14.70 18.31 -24.44
CA VAL A 692 14.68 19.43 -23.51
C VAL A 692 15.66 19.13 -22.39
N GLY A 693 16.83 19.74 -22.43
CA GLY A 693 17.84 19.61 -21.38
C GLY A 693 17.45 20.42 -20.15
N LEU A 694 17.53 19.78 -18.97
CA LEU A 694 17.08 20.32 -17.70
C LEU A 694 18.26 20.63 -16.79
N LEU A 695 18.19 21.76 -16.10
CA LEU A 695 19.07 22.10 -14.98
C LEU A 695 18.17 22.42 -13.77
N ASP A 696 18.35 21.67 -12.68
CA ASP A 696 17.51 21.80 -11.48
C ASP A 696 16.00 21.66 -11.77
N GLY A 697 15.65 20.74 -12.69
CA GLY A 697 14.26 20.49 -13.11
C GLY A 697 13.65 21.53 -14.06
N ARG A 698 14.39 22.57 -14.41
CA ARG A 698 13.95 23.64 -15.31
C ARG A 698 14.58 23.51 -16.70
N PRO A 699 13.84 23.79 -17.81
CA PRO A 699 14.43 23.87 -19.15
C PRO A 699 15.62 24.81 -19.22
N TYR A 700 16.74 24.29 -19.66
CA TYR A 700 18.00 25.02 -19.84
C TYR A 700 18.41 25.12 -21.29
N GLU A 701 18.11 24.09 -22.07
CA GLU A 701 18.35 24.03 -23.50
C GLU A 701 17.34 23.14 -24.20
N ILE A 702 17.20 23.35 -25.52
CA ILE A 702 16.36 22.50 -26.36
C ILE A 702 17.09 22.21 -27.68
N PHE A 703 16.97 20.95 -28.13
CA PHE A 703 17.43 20.52 -29.46
C PHE A 703 16.29 19.82 -30.20
N THR A 704 16.15 20.07 -31.49
CA THR A 704 15.07 19.48 -32.28
C THR A 704 15.59 18.86 -33.55
N GLY A 705 15.07 17.72 -33.95
CA GLY A 705 15.48 17.04 -35.15
C GLY A 705 14.43 16.12 -35.71
N LEU A 706 14.65 15.66 -36.95
CA LEU A 706 13.81 14.70 -37.64
C LEU A 706 14.01 13.31 -37.03
N GLN A 707 12.92 12.58 -36.83
CA GLN A 707 12.92 11.18 -36.39
C GLN A 707 12.68 10.29 -37.62
N ASP A 708 13.78 9.96 -38.29
CA ASP A 708 13.81 9.20 -39.53
C ASP A 708 15.04 8.30 -39.59
N ASP A 709 14.96 7.18 -40.31
CA ASP A 709 16.03 6.19 -40.39
C ASP A 709 17.15 6.59 -41.39
N GLU A 710 16.86 7.47 -42.37
CA GLU A 710 17.78 7.87 -43.43
C GLU A 710 18.35 9.28 -43.21
N GLU A 711 17.50 10.24 -42.82
CA GLU A 711 17.86 11.67 -42.74
C GLU A 711 17.81 12.25 -41.31
N GLY A 712 17.57 11.44 -40.30
CA GLY A 712 17.38 11.89 -38.94
C GLY A 712 18.00 10.99 -37.88
N ILE A 713 17.27 10.80 -36.82
CA ILE A 713 17.65 9.89 -35.72
C ILE A 713 16.58 8.82 -35.46
N VAL A 714 17.04 7.64 -35.10
CA VAL A 714 16.18 6.53 -34.69
C VAL A 714 16.09 6.52 -33.16
N LEU A 715 14.90 6.74 -32.63
CA LEU A 715 14.65 6.72 -31.18
C LEU A 715 13.43 5.87 -30.87
N PRO A 716 13.57 4.78 -30.07
CA PRO A 716 12.44 3.95 -29.67
C PRO A 716 11.30 4.78 -29.02
N LYS A 717 10.04 4.46 -29.32
CA LYS A 717 8.88 5.18 -28.77
C LYS A 717 8.81 5.17 -27.24
N SER A 718 9.40 4.18 -26.63
CA SER A 718 9.43 4.03 -25.16
C SER A 718 10.40 4.97 -24.44
N VAL A 719 11.31 5.64 -25.17
CA VAL A 719 12.27 6.56 -24.58
C VAL A 719 11.63 7.93 -24.42
N THR A 720 11.38 8.34 -23.19
CA THR A 720 10.75 9.63 -22.81
C THR A 720 11.72 10.58 -22.11
N SER A 721 12.88 10.06 -21.68
CA SER A 721 13.93 10.82 -21.00
C SER A 721 15.32 10.24 -21.29
N GLY A 722 16.35 10.99 -20.95
CA GLY A 722 17.74 10.62 -21.10
C GLY A 722 18.68 11.74 -20.68
N ARG A 723 19.87 11.81 -21.27
CA ARG A 723 20.90 12.81 -20.96
C ARG A 723 21.48 13.40 -22.20
N ILE A 724 21.68 14.72 -22.21
CA ILE A 724 22.44 15.41 -23.26
C ILE A 724 23.87 15.62 -22.79
N ILE A 725 24.81 15.01 -23.47
CA ILE A 725 26.25 15.07 -23.18
C ILE A 725 26.91 16.00 -24.16
N LYS A 726 27.60 17.02 -23.65
CA LYS A 726 28.42 17.93 -24.44
C LYS A 726 29.88 17.42 -24.46
N SER A 727 30.40 17.19 -25.63
CA SER A 727 31.77 16.72 -25.86
C SER A 727 32.52 17.65 -26.84
N TYR A 728 33.80 17.43 -26.98
CA TYR A 728 34.69 18.14 -27.90
C TYR A 728 35.48 17.10 -28.67
N ASP A 729 35.61 17.29 -29.98
CA ASP A 729 36.50 16.51 -30.80
C ASP A 729 37.98 16.96 -30.64
N GLU A 730 38.89 16.29 -31.38
CA GLU A 730 40.33 16.58 -31.31
C GLU A 730 40.67 18.02 -31.77
N ASP A 731 39.83 18.61 -32.59
CA ASP A 731 40.00 19.99 -33.11
C ASP A 731 39.33 21.02 -32.20
N GLY A 732 38.74 20.62 -31.09
CA GLY A 732 38.05 21.47 -30.13
C GLY A 732 36.63 21.88 -30.58
N THR A 733 36.10 21.27 -31.64
CA THR A 733 34.71 21.52 -32.09
C THR A 733 33.75 20.86 -31.14
N LYS A 734 32.68 21.60 -30.78
CA LYS A 734 31.65 21.14 -29.83
C LYS A 734 30.64 20.26 -30.52
N TYR A 735 30.37 19.11 -29.98
CA TYR A 735 29.26 18.25 -30.39
C TYR A 735 28.40 17.80 -29.17
N TYR A 736 27.21 17.32 -29.46
CA TYR A 736 26.23 16.93 -28.46
C TYR A 736 25.72 15.53 -28.79
N ASP A 737 25.67 14.69 -27.76
CA ASP A 737 25.18 13.32 -27.85
C ASP A 737 23.95 13.19 -26.95
N PHE A 738 23.03 12.31 -27.31
CA PHE A 738 21.91 11.96 -26.46
C PHE A 738 22.05 10.51 -26.01
N GLN A 739 22.15 10.32 -24.71
CA GLN A 739 22.25 9.02 -24.07
C GLN A 739 20.96 8.68 -23.31
N PHE A 740 20.46 7.47 -23.49
CA PHE A 740 19.28 6.95 -22.81
C PHE A 740 19.49 5.51 -22.40
N GLU A 741 18.70 5.04 -21.46
CA GLU A 741 18.65 3.63 -21.09
C GLU A 741 17.51 2.94 -21.83
N ASN A 742 17.80 1.81 -22.45
CA ASN A 742 16.76 0.99 -23.08
C ASN A 742 15.98 0.20 -22.00
N LYS A 743 14.90 -0.47 -22.38
CA LYS A 743 14.08 -1.29 -21.48
C LYS A 743 14.84 -2.39 -20.75
N ARG A 744 16.07 -2.70 -21.15
CA ARG A 744 16.95 -3.73 -20.55
C ARG A 744 18.05 -3.13 -19.68
N GLY A 745 18.02 -1.79 -19.43
CA GLY A 745 19.01 -1.09 -18.63
C GLY A 745 20.36 -0.84 -19.35
N TYR A 746 20.46 -1.08 -20.66
CA TYR A 746 21.66 -0.75 -21.42
C TYR A 746 21.64 0.71 -21.83
N LYS A 747 22.77 1.39 -21.61
CA LYS A 747 22.98 2.75 -22.08
C LYS A 747 23.23 2.75 -23.59
N MET A 748 22.38 3.46 -24.30
CA MET A 748 22.46 3.68 -25.73
C MET A 748 22.79 5.14 -25.98
N THR A 749 23.70 5.43 -26.87
CA THR A 749 24.09 6.80 -27.19
C THR A 749 23.80 7.10 -28.66
N ILE A 750 23.11 8.19 -28.92
CA ILE A 750 22.97 8.78 -30.27
C ILE A 750 24.02 9.88 -30.35
N GLU A 751 25.05 9.64 -31.12
CA GLU A 751 26.19 10.54 -31.26
C GLU A 751 25.92 11.62 -32.33
N GLY A 752 26.47 12.83 -32.12
CA GLY A 752 26.52 13.87 -33.11
C GLY A 752 25.16 14.49 -33.45
N LEU A 753 24.33 14.86 -32.48
CA LEU A 753 23.03 15.53 -32.71
C LEU A 753 23.17 16.75 -33.60
N SER A 754 24.25 17.53 -33.45
CA SER A 754 24.53 18.73 -34.24
C SER A 754 24.79 18.46 -35.73
N GLU A 755 25.20 17.27 -36.09
CA GLU A 755 25.49 16.83 -37.43
C GLU A 755 24.24 16.25 -38.11
N LYS A 756 23.42 15.56 -37.33
CA LYS A 756 22.23 14.84 -37.78
C LYS A 756 21.00 15.71 -37.91
N PHE A 757 20.99 16.86 -37.26
CA PHE A 757 19.84 17.77 -37.30
C PHE A 757 19.97 18.84 -38.36
N ASN A 758 18.82 19.22 -38.93
CA ASN A 758 18.76 20.32 -39.93
C ASN A 758 19.33 21.57 -39.31
N LYS A 759 20.29 22.22 -40.02
CA LYS A 759 21.08 23.35 -39.55
C LYS A 759 20.23 24.58 -39.23
N GLU A 760 19.17 24.85 -39.96
CA GLU A 760 18.28 25.99 -39.74
C GLU A 760 17.54 25.84 -38.40
N TYR A 761 16.83 24.70 -38.20
CA TYR A 761 16.11 24.43 -36.97
C TYR A 761 17.03 24.24 -35.78
N TRP A 762 18.25 23.72 -36.00
CA TRP A 762 19.31 23.67 -35.00
C TRP A 762 19.68 25.09 -34.50
N ASN A 763 19.79 26.06 -35.39
CA ASN A 763 20.11 27.45 -35.06
C ASN A 763 18.96 28.10 -34.26
N TYR A 764 17.70 27.91 -34.67
CA TYR A 764 16.54 28.37 -33.88
C TYR A 764 16.52 27.76 -32.48
N ALA A 765 16.72 26.46 -32.37
CA ALA A 765 16.78 25.77 -31.07
C ALA A 765 17.95 26.31 -30.23
N LYS A 766 19.08 26.66 -30.82
CA LYS A 766 20.23 27.24 -30.15
C LYS A 766 19.93 28.64 -29.59
N LEU A 767 19.19 29.50 -30.33
CA LEU A 767 18.75 30.81 -29.87
C LEU A 767 17.75 30.69 -28.71
N ILE A 768 16.78 29.76 -28.80
CA ILE A 768 15.84 29.45 -27.72
C ILE A 768 16.60 28.97 -26.49
N SER A 769 17.57 28.06 -26.65
CA SER A 769 18.44 27.61 -25.56
C SER A 769 19.20 28.77 -24.91
N GLY A 770 19.60 29.79 -25.69
CA GLY A 770 20.20 30.99 -25.16
C GLY A 770 19.30 31.73 -24.18
N VAL A 771 18.06 32.02 -24.55
CA VAL A 771 17.11 32.69 -23.67
C VAL A 771 16.70 31.86 -22.47
N LEU A 772 16.61 30.53 -22.60
CA LEU A 772 16.37 29.59 -21.49
C LEU A 772 17.51 29.63 -20.45
N ARG A 773 18.76 29.71 -20.89
CA ARG A 773 19.95 29.81 -20.01
C ARG A 773 19.95 31.08 -19.19
N TRP A 774 19.46 32.17 -19.76
CA TRP A 774 19.29 33.47 -19.08
C TRP A 774 18.03 33.51 -18.21
N ARG A 775 17.40 32.37 -17.97
CA ARG A 775 16.24 32.20 -17.08
C ARG A 775 15.04 33.08 -17.40
N MET A 776 14.85 33.39 -18.69
CA MET A 776 13.59 34.00 -19.12
C MET A 776 12.42 33.12 -18.68
N PRO A 777 11.35 33.66 -18.06
CA PRO A 777 10.16 32.91 -17.69
C PRO A 777 9.65 32.04 -18.85
N ILE A 778 9.30 30.78 -18.58
CA ILE A 778 8.99 29.78 -19.63
C ILE A 778 7.80 30.24 -20.47
N GLU A 779 6.79 30.85 -19.86
CA GLU A 779 5.65 31.44 -20.57
C GLU A 779 6.05 32.57 -21.54
N GLN A 780 7.09 33.30 -21.22
CA GLN A 780 7.62 34.33 -22.11
C GLN A 780 8.41 33.72 -23.27
N VAL A 781 9.15 32.66 -23.01
CA VAL A 781 9.84 31.87 -24.06
C VAL A 781 8.82 31.27 -25.03
N ILE A 782 7.73 30.70 -24.50
CA ILE A 782 6.62 30.18 -25.32
C ILE A 782 6.01 31.29 -26.19
N LYS A 783 5.77 32.48 -25.63
CA LYS A 783 5.26 33.63 -26.39
C LYS A 783 6.22 34.07 -27.48
N LEU A 784 7.52 34.06 -27.19
CA LEU A 784 8.56 34.35 -28.18
C LEU A 784 8.51 33.35 -29.35
N VAL A 785 8.46 32.04 -29.02
CA VAL A 785 8.38 30.98 -30.03
C VAL A 785 7.10 31.09 -30.87
N SER A 786 5.97 31.36 -30.23
CA SER A 786 4.69 31.58 -30.92
C SER A 786 4.70 32.75 -31.92
N SER A 787 5.53 33.75 -31.64
CA SER A 787 5.66 34.94 -32.51
C SER A 787 6.56 34.75 -33.76
N LEU A 788 7.29 33.62 -33.82
CA LEU A 788 8.17 33.33 -34.97
C LEU A 788 7.34 33.16 -36.25
N GLN A 789 7.74 33.81 -37.31
CA GLN A 789 7.18 33.63 -38.65
C GLN A 789 8.03 32.63 -39.41
N LEU A 790 7.45 31.46 -39.72
CA LEU A 790 8.05 30.42 -40.51
C LEU A 790 7.22 30.18 -41.79
N ASP A 791 7.84 29.75 -42.87
CA ASP A 791 7.21 29.58 -44.19
C ASP A 791 6.17 28.44 -44.29
N SER A 792 5.55 28.06 -43.20
CA SER A 792 4.55 26.96 -43.13
C SER A 792 3.23 27.45 -42.53
N GLU A 793 2.15 27.25 -43.25
CA GLU A 793 0.77 27.53 -42.82
C GLU A 793 0.08 26.32 -42.17
N SER A 794 0.79 25.20 -42.00
CA SER A 794 0.22 23.99 -41.41
C SER A 794 -0.09 24.16 -39.90
N ILE A 795 -1.15 23.48 -39.45
CA ILE A 795 -1.50 23.41 -38.01
C ILE A 795 -0.38 22.72 -37.22
N ASN A 796 0.30 21.74 -37.81
CA ASN A 796 1.44 21.05 -37.22
C ASN A 796 2.74 21.64 -37.74
N THR A 797 3.28 22.63 -37.02
CA THR A 797 4.53 23.30 -37.35
C THR A 797 5.60 23.03 -36.30
N TRP A 798 6.86 23.27 -36.67
CA TRP A 798 7.99 23.18 -35.76
C TRP A 798 7.80 24.02 -34.49
N LYS A 799 7.30 25.25 -34.63
CA LYS A 799 7.07 26.16 -33.51
C LYS A 799 6.01 25.59 -32.53
N ASN A 800 4.92 25.02 -33.04
CA ASN A 800 3.90 24.40 -32.21
C ASN A 800 4.46 23.18 -31.45
N GLY A 801 5.39 22.44 -32.06
CA GLY A 801 6.10 21.35 -31.45
C GLY A 801 7.01 21.79 -30.28
N VAL A 802 7.76 22.88 -30.49
CA VAL A 802 8.62 23.49 -29.46
C VAL A 802 7.78 24.09 -28.33
N GLU A 803 6.71 24.80 -28.67
CA GLU A 803 5.76 25.30 -27.67
C GLU A 803 5.23 24.16 -26.79
N ARG A 804 4.79 23.07 -27.40
CA ARG A 804 4.30 21.88 -26.70
C ARG A 804 5.36 21.29 -25.79
N ALA A 805 6.61 21.25 -26.24
CA ALA A 805 7.73 20.73 -25.45
C ALA A 805 8.00 21.59 -24.20
N LEU A 806 7.78 22.90 -24.28
CA LEU A 806 8.04 23.85 -23.20
C LEU A 806 6.81 24.03 -22.26
N LYS A 807 5.58 23.92 -22.78
CA LYS A 807 4.34 24.16 -22.03
C LYS A 807 4.23 23.27 -20.78
N LYS A 808 4.75 22.04 -20.82
CA LYS A 808 4.71 21.13 -19.67
C LYS A 808 5.54 21.59 -18.45
N TYR A 809 6.38 22.60 -18.61
CA TYR A 809 7.19 23.17 -17.53
C TYR A 809 6.62 24.50 -17.02
N VAL A 810 5.49 24.95 -17.54
CA VAL A 810 4.77 26.12 -17.00
C VAL A 810 3.93 25.61 -15.82
N GLN A 811 4.03 26.29 -14.70
CA GLN A 811 3.26 25.91 -13.51
C GLN A 811 1.76 25.99 -13.80
N ASP A 812 1.01 24.99 -13.36
CA ASP A 812 -0.45 24.96 -13.48
C ASP A 812 -1.08 26.18 -12.82
N GLY A 813 -2.07 26.76 -13.48
CA GLY A 813 -2.72 28.01 -13.05
C GLY A 813 -2.06 29.32 -13.55
N THR A 814 -0.87 29.25 -14.18
CA THR A 814 -0.22 30.44 -14.75
C THR A 814 -1.08 31.05 -15.87
N GLU A 815 -1.37 32.35 -15.79
CA GLU A 815 -2.17 33.04 -16.80
C GLU A 815 -1.39 33.25 -18.10
N ALA A 816 -2.04 32.96 -19.22
CA ALA A 816 -1.52 33.31 -20.55
C ALA A 816 -1.87 34.76 -20.91
N LYS A 817 -1.17 35.72 -20.29
CA LYS A 817 -1.44 37.16 -20.47
C LYS A 817 -1.35 37.59 -21.94
N GLY A 818 -2.38 38.30 -22.41
CA GLY A 818 -2.47 38.81 -23.78
C GLY A 818 -2.85 37.78 -24.84
N VAL A 819 -3.34 36.61 -24.43
CA VAL A 819 -3.86 35.56 -25.31
C VAL A 819 -5.38 35.51 -25.14
N LYS A 820 -6.12 35.70 -26.22
CA LYS A 820 -7.59 35.61 -26.20
C LYS A 820 -8.04 34.17 -26.48
N CYS A 821 -9.06 33.74 -25.76
CA CYS A 821 -9.69 32.46 -26.04
C CYS A 821 -10.33 32.49 -27.44
N PRO A 822 -9.99 31.55 -28.32
CA PRO A 822 -10.54 31.55 -29.68
C PRO A 822 -12.04 31.25 -29.72
N ASN A 823 -12.58 30.66 -28.66
CA ASN A 823 -13.98 30.27 -28.57
C ASN A 823 -14.89 31.39 -28.00
N CYS A 824 -14.46 32.09 -26.97
CA CYS A 824 -15.27 33.11 -26.31
C CYS A 824 -14.66 34.54 -26.35
N GLY A 825 -13.45 34.71 -26.88
CA GLY A 825 -12.79 35.99 -27.01
C GLY A 825 -12.22 36.65 -25.73
N HIS A 826 -12.43 35.99 -24.56
CA HIS A 826 -11.94 36.51 -23.28
C HIS A 826 -10.47 36.17 -23.06
N GLU A 827 -9.73 37.01 -22.34
CA GLU A 827 -8.32 36.81 -21.95
C GLU A 827 -8.21 36.07 -20.60
N THR A 828 -8.88 34.92 -20.48
CA THR A 828 -8.94 34.11 -19.26
C THR A 828 -8.34 32.72 -19.45
N LEU A 829 -7.33 32.61 -20.32
CA LEU A 829 -6.62 31.36 -20.55
C LEU A 829 -5.54 31.14 -19.48
N VAL A 830 -5.50 29.93 -18.95
CA VAL A 830 -4.49 29.48 -17.98
C VAL A 830 -3.85 28.18 -18.45
N TYR A 831 -2.60 27.98 -18.05
CA TYR A 831 -1.91 26.71 -18.27
C TYR A 831 -2.38 25.67 -17.22
N GLN A 832 -2.73 24.48 -17.68
CA GLN A 832 -3.05 23.34 -16.84
C GLN A 832 -2.61 22.05 -17.55
N GLU A 833 -1.73 21.29 -16.90
CA GLU A 833 -1.12 20.07 -17.46
C GLU A 833 -0.56 20.25 -18.90
N GLY A 834 0.04 21.40 -19.15
CA GLY A 834 0.58 21.75 -20.46
C GLY A 834 -0.44 22.17 -21.52
N CYS A 835 -1.71 22.26 -21.17
CA CYS A 835 -2.80 22.76 -22.02
C CYS A 835 -3.22 24.18 -21.63
N LEU A 836 -3.77 24.95 -22.57
CA LEU A 836 -4.42 26.23 -22.28
C LEU A 836 -5.91 26.00 -22.08
N ILE A 837 -6.41 26.30 -20.89
CA ILE A 837 -7.83 26.19 -20.55
C ILE A 837 -8.42 27.56 -20.33
N CYS A 838 -9.55 27.84 -20.96
CA CYS A 838 -10.30 29.07 -20.76
C CYS A 838 -11.16 28.99 -19.51
N LYS A 839 -10.90 29.82 -18.51
CA LYS A 839 -11.70 29.90 -17.28
C LYS A 839 -13.15 30.33 -17.52
N THR A 840 -13.42 31.08 -18.61
CA THR A 840 -14.77 31.62 -18.90
C THR A 840 -15.66 30.62 -19.60
N CYS A 841 -15.18 29.87 -20.58
CA CYS A 841 -16.01 28.96 -21.37
C CYS A 841 -15.61 27.47 -21.27
N GLY A 842 -14.58 27.13 -20.48
CA GLY A 842 -14.09 25.76 -20.30
C GLY A 842 -13.41 25.15 -21.54
N SER A 843 -13.26 25.94 -22.65
CA SER A 843 -12.59 25.40 -23.82
C SER A 843 -11.12 25.13 -23.54
N SER A 844 -10.65 23.96 -23.93
CA SER A 844 -9.26 23.52 -23.77
C SER A 844 -8.55 23.49 -25.13
N ARG A 845 -7.32 23.99 -25.16
CA ARG A 845 -6.42 23.91 -26.32
C ARG A 845 -5.13 23.24 -25.87
N CYS A 846 -5.05 21.94 -26.10
CA CYS A 846 -3.81 21.19 -26.03
C CYS A 846 -3.16 21.25 -27.41
N GLY A 847 -1.99 21.85 -27.51
CA GLY A 847 -1.28 22.07 -28.77
C GLY A 847 -0.74 20.80 -29.41
#